data_a196e822e14d26700c8cbfab8318dab9
#
_entry.id   a196e822e14d26700c8cbfab8318dab9
#
_cell.length_a   1.000
_cell.length_b   1.000
_cell.length_c   1.000
_cell.angle_alpha   90.00
_cell.angle_beta   90.00
_cell.angle_gamma   90.00
#
_symmetry.space_group_name_H-M   'P 1'
#
loop_
_entity.id
_entity.type
_entity.pdbx_description
1 polymer ?
#
loop_
_entity_poly.entity_id
_entity_poly.type
_entity_poly.pdbx_seq_one_letter_code
_entity_poly.pdbx_strand_id
1 'polypeptide(L)'
;MRRAAWAAAAFAGALAAQQAPQIPHVGYVYPAGGRRGTSVDVRVGGQFLTGAKTAYLSGAGVQATVTQYVKPLSGAEAQKLRDEMKELRDKKKASRKKPAAGAAPVEFTAADEKRMAVLQDALDDVSRKPSIPSIAEIALLHIDIAADAAVGARQLRLDTAGGLTNPIVFSVGELPEYSRKPVRVAPAYNVVNGATPANRAAPREPDPPVEIALPIVVNGQMTPGTADRYRFHAIGGQHVAIEASARELIPYVSDAVPGWFQAALTLRDAQGKELASADHFRFHPDPLIDYEIPGDGEYIAEIHDSIYRGREDFVYRITIGELPVITSIFPLGGKAGARTVIAIEGWNLPAARVNESFKGQPKGVYPIVLRKGAWTSNGVPFALDSLPETVAREGIGRREKAQKVKMPVVVNGRIARPGEAAYFRIDGRAGDEIVAEVTARRLGSPLDSVLRLTDAGGKQIAFNDDFEDPGAGLLTHQADSLLICRLPAKGSYYLQLMDAQNKGGPEYGYRLRISHPRPDFELRVAPSSLNLRAGATTPIAVRAIRRDGFAGEIALALRNAPGDFLLSGAAVPAGQDKVRVTLTAPAAVSLPLSIQLTGRAIIDGHEVTRTAIPAEDMEQAFAYHHLVAEDAWMVRVLGEGPRGAGWRAFDKPVQLRRGGATPVELFVPPRFQKGMQLALNEPPEGISIQSVTPKRDGVFLVLRVAANASQPGLKGNLILDAFREAAPDPKAAAKPAKRQPLGTLPAIPFEVVDGAAGK
;
A
#
# COMPACT_ATOMS: atom_id res chain seq x y z
N MET A 1 -11.17 0.79 54.12
CA MET A 1 -10.38 2.00 53.82
C MET A 1 -8.90 1.63 53.86
N ARG A 2 -8.28 1.37 52.73
CA ARG A 2 -6.82 1.38 52.57
C ARG A 2 -6.57 1.81 51.09
N ARG A 3 -6.06 3.02 50.91
CA ARG A 3 -5.62 3.57 49.63
C ARG A 3 -4.32 2.88 49.23
N ALA A 4 -4.31 2.16 48.12
CA ALA A 4 -3.10 1.73 47.44
C ALA A 4 -2.74 2.82 46.40
N ALA A 5 -1.62 3.53 46.66
CA ALA A 5 -1.03 4.44 45.73
C ALA A 5 -0.29 3.65 44.64
N TRP A 6 -0.70 3.82 43.40
CA TRP A 6 0.05 3.37 42.22
C TRP A 6 1.10 4.43 41.90
N ALA A 7 2.34 4.11 42.12
CA ALA A 7 3.48 4.89 41.62
C ALA A 7 3.68 4.52 40.16
N ALA A 8 3.25 5.38 39.26
CA ALA A 8 3.63 5.31 37.85
C ALA A 8 5.07 5.78 37.72
N ALA A 9 5.99 4.86 37.55
CA ALA A 9 7.37 5.15 37.13
C ALA A 9 7.31 5.51 35.62
N ALA A 10 7.31 6.81 35.33
CA ALA A 10 7.52 7.33 34.00
C ALA A 10 8.97 7.08 33.57
N PHE A 11 9.24 6.03 32.83
CA PHE A 11 10.46 5.90 32.04
C PHE A 11 10.34 6.85 30.83
N ALA A 12 10.69 8.11 31.01
CA ALA A 12 10.99 9.03 29.94
C ALA A 12 12.35 8.64 29.35
N GLY A 13 12.37 7.65 28.44
CA GLY A 13 13.49 7.45 27.55
C GLY A 13 13.62 8.67 26.68
N ALA A 14 14.65 9.52 26.92
CA ALA A 14 15.04 10.57 26.00
C ALA A 14 15.51 9.93 24.70
N LEU A 15 14.59 9.75 23.74
CA LEU A 15 14.93 9.53 22.35
C LEU A 15 15.74 10.76 21.91
N ALA A 16 17.07 10.61 21.83
CA ALA A 16 17.90 11.53 21.08
C ALA A 16 17.30 11.58 19.68
N ALA A 17 16.80 12.73 19.29
CA ALA A 17 16.28 12.97 17.95
C ALA A 17 17.44 12.76 16.95
N GLN A 18 17.70 11.53 16.57
CA GLN A 18 18.36 11.22 15.32
C GLN A 18 17.47 11.85 14.27
N GLN A 19 18.04 12.71 13.40
CA GLN A 19 17.31 13.11 12.19
C GLN A 19 16.89 11.81 11.50
N ALA A 20 15.61 11.54 11.49
CA ALA A 20 15.06 10.40 10.76
C ALA A 20 15.63 10.43 9.34
N PRO A 21 16.01 9.28 8.78
CA PRO A 21 16.53 9.23 7.42
C PRO A 21 15.52 9.94 6.50
N GLN A 22 16.01 10.90 5.70
CA GLN A 22 15.18 11.63 4.74
C GLN A 22 14.85 10.70 3.57
N ILE A 23 13.85 9.86 3.75
CA ILE A 23 13.40 8.90 2.74
C ILE A 23 12.52 9.65 1.74
N PRO A 24 12.84 9.62 0.44
CA PRO A 24 12.00 10.22 -0.58
C PRO A 24 10.60 9.61 -0.59
N HIS A 25 9.59 10.47 -0.61
CA HIS A 25 8.20 10.04 -0.55
C HIS A 25 7.34 10.83 -1.53
N VAL A 26 6.46 10.12 -2.26
CA VAL A 26 5.42 10.70 -3.12
C VAL A 26 4.08 10.56 -2.42
N GLY A 27 3.35 11.67 -2.27
CA GLY A 27 2.04 11.71 -1.66
C GLY A 27 0.90 11.70 -2.67
N TYR A 28 1.10 12.26 -3.88
CA TYR A 28 0.10 12.23 -4.94
C TYR A 28 0.71 12.46 -6.32
N VAL A 29 -0.05 12.08 -7.36
CA VAL A 29 0.19 12.44 -8.77
C VAL A 29 -1.08 13.09 -9.34
N TYR A 30 -0.95 14.17 -10.09
CA TYR A 30 -2.08 14.88 -10.69
C TYR A 30 -1.77 15.44 -12.09
N PRO A 31 -2.59 15.15 -13.13
CA PRO A 31 -3.64 14.13 -13.13
C PRO A 31 -3.08 12.73 -12.86
N ALA A 32 -3.91 11.85 -12.24
CA ALA A 32 -3.47 10.53 -11.84
C ALA A 32 -3.62 9.49 -12.96
N GLY A 33 -3.54 9.91 -14.20
CA GLY A 33 -3.59 9.03 -15.36
C GLY A 33 -3.65 9.79 -16.67
N GLY A 34 -3.74 9.03 -17.77
CA GLY A 34 -3.83 9.55 -19.12
C GLY A 34 -4.33 8.53 -20.11
N ARG A 35 -4.81 9.01 -21.26
CA ARG A 35 -5.31 8.18 -22.34
C ARG A 35 -4.15 7.58 -23.13
N ARG A 36 -4.23 6.29 -23.47
CA ARG A 36 -3.29 5.65 -24.41
C ARG A 36 -3.26 6.36 -25.76
N GLY A 37 -2.08 6.45 -26.38
CA GLY A 37 -1.84 7.18 -27.63
C GLY A 37 -1.77 8.70 -27.45
N THR A 38 -1.59 9.19 -26.21
CA THR A 38 -1.42 10.62 -25.92
C THR A 38 -0.27 10.84 -24.95
N SER A 39 0.15 12.12 -24.82
CA SER A 39 1.07 12.56 -23.76
C SER A 39 0.32 13.42 -22.75
N VAL A 40 0.78 13.41 -21.49
CA VAL A 40 0.21 14.18 -20.41
C VAL A 40 1.30 14.77 -19.52
N ASP A 41 1.12 16.04 -19.13
CA ASP A 41 1.96 16.67 -18.12
C ASP A 41 1.33 16.46 -16.74
N VAL A 42 2.12 15.90 -15.82
CA VAL A 42 1.66 15.59 -14.48
C VAL A 42 2.50 16.29 -13.42
N ARG A 43 1.85 16.62 -12.31
CA ARG A 43 2.45 17.12 -11.09
C ARG A 43 2.51 16.02 -10.06
N VAL A 44 3.70 15.75 -9.54
CA VAL A 44 3.93 14.80 -8.44
C VAL A 44 4.30 15.59 -7.19
N GLY A 45 3.46 15.51 -6.16
CA GLY A 45 3.70 16.15 -4.87
C GLY A 45 4.28 15.15 -3.87
N GLY A 46 5.30 15.59 -3.12
CA GLY A 46 5.99 14.69 -2.19
C GLY A 46 6.94 15.40 -1.24
N GLN A 47 7.85 14.64 -0.66
CA GLN A 47 8.86 15.10 0.29
C GLN A 47 10.22 14.47 -0.04
N PHE A 48 11.30 15.24 0.12
CA PHE A 48 12.67 14.83 -0.19
C PHE A 48 12.89 14.43 -1.67
N LEU A 49 12.20 15.12 -2.58
CA LEU A 49 12.29 14.88 -4.02
C LEU A 49 13.49 15.56 -4.67
N THR A 50 14.38 16.19 -3.88
CA THR A 50 15.57 16.89 -4.40
C THR A 50 16.36 16.01 -5.34
N GLY A 51 16.68 16.54 -6.53
CA GLY A 51 17.48 15.83 -7.55
C GLY A 51 16.69 14.74 -8.28
N ALA A 52 15.36 14.78 -8.26
CA ALA A 52 14.54 13.93 -9.11
C ALA A 52 14.92 14.16 -10.59
N LYS A 53 15.39 13.12 -11.28
CA LYS A 53 15.85 13.16 -12.67
C LYS A 53 15.12 12.18 -13.57
N THR A 54 14.67 11.08 -12.99
CA THR A 54 14.06 9.97 -13.73
C THR A 54 12.82 9.49 -13.00
N ALA A 55 11.81 9.10 -13.75
CA ALA A 55 10.63 8.45 -13.23
C ALA A 55 10.52 7.04 -13.84
N TYR A 56 10.08 6.08 -13.04
CA TYR A 56 9.85 4.71 -13.46
C TYR A 56 8.36 4.41 -13.37
N LEU A 57 7.79 3.89 -14.45
CA LEU A 57 6.42 3.38 -14.50
C LEU A 57 6.45 1.88 -14.76
N SER A 58 5.63 1.12 -14.03
CA SER A 58 5.48 -0.31 -14.25
C SER A 58 4.75 -0.59 -15.57
N GLY A 59 5.05 -1.74 -16.19
CA GLY A 59 4.47 -2.16 -17.47
C GLY A 59 5.10 -1.51 -18.69
N ALA A 60 4.76 -2.05 -19.87
CA ALA A 60 5.27 -1.56 -21.15
C ALA A 60 4.40 -0.43 -21.72
N GLY A 61 4.99 0.37 -22.64
CA GLY A 61 4.28 1.37 -23.41
C GLY A 61 4.04 2.71 -22.68
N VAL A 62 4.66 2.94 -21.53
CA VAL A 62 4.58 4.22 -20.81
C VAL A 62 5.97 4.70 -20.46
N GLN A 63 6.29 5.94 -20.80
CA GLN A 63 7.58 6.56 -20.49
C GLN A 63 7.36 7.91 -19.81
N ALA A 64 8.17 8.21 -18.80
CA ALA A 64 8.07 9.46 -18.07
C ALA A 64 9.42 10.17 -18.00
N THR A 65 9.40 11.47 -18.23
CA THR A 65 10.55 12.36 -18.13
C THR A 65 10.28 13.43 -17.08
N VAL A 66 11.19 13.60 -16.13
CA VAL A 66 11.11 14.71 -15.17
C VAL A 66 11.54 15.98 -15.89
N THR A 67 10.62 16.92 -16.05
CA THR A 67 10.85 18.19 -16.75
C THR A 67 11.33 19.28 -15.80
N GLN A 68 10.84 19.28 -14.56
CA GLN A 68 11.19 20.28 -13.57
C GLN A 68 11.04 19.74 -12.14
N TYR A 69 11.95 20.17 -11.26
CA TYR A 69 11.81 20.03 -9.81
C TYR A 69 11.61 21.41 -9.20
N VAL A 70 10.54 21.56 -8.42
CA VAL A 70 10.17 22.80 -7.72
C VAL A 70 10.29 22.60 -6.23
N LYS A 71 11.28 23.26 -5.64
CA LYS A 71 11.48 23.25 -4.19
C LYS A 71 10.72 24.44 -3.56
N PRO A 72 10.11 24.27 -2.39
CA PRO A 72 9.60 25.39 -1.62
C PRO A 72 10.69 26.44 -1.36
N LEU A 73 10.39 27.70 -1.64
CA LEU A 73 11.33 28.79 -1.40
C LEU A 73 11.60 28.94 0.09
N SER A 74 12.85 29.13 0.45
CA SER A 74 13.23 29.55 1.81
C SER A 74 12.72 30.96 2.13
N GLY A 75 12.59 31.29 3.39
CA GLY A 75 12.16 32.65 3.80
C GLY A 75 13.04 33.76 3.23
N ALA A 76 14.35 33.51 3.12
CA ALA A 76 15.31 34.46 2.53
C ALA A 76 15.11 34.63 1.01
N GLU A 77 14.87 33.55 0.27
CA GLU A 77 14.56 33.57 -1.17
C GLU A 77 13.22 34.28 -1.41
N ALA A 78 12.21 33.97 -0.63
CA ALA A 78 10.92 34.66 -0.69
C ALA A 78 11.02 36.17 -0.42
N GLN A 79 11.89 36.57 0.51
CA GLN A 79 12.12 37.98 0.78
C GLN A 79 12.77 38.69 -0.43
N LYS A 80 13.75 38.10 -1.06
CA LYS A 80 14.35 38.64 -2.29
C LYS A 80 13.32 38.86 -3.40
N LEU A 81 12.42 37.90 -3.62
CA LEU A 81 11.36 38.05 -4.62
C LEU A 81 10.36 39.16 -4.26
N ARG A 82 10.06 39.35 -2.97
CA ARG A 82 9.21 40.46 -2.51
C ARG A 82 9.88 41.82 -2.74
N ASP A 83 11.18 41.91 -2.50
CA ASP A 83 11.96 43.12 -2.72
C ASP A 83 12.01 43.46 -4.22
N GLU A 84 12.29 42.51 -5.10
CA GLU A 84 12.26 42.68 -6.55
C GLU A 84 10.84 43.08 -7.04
N MET A 85 9.80 42.43 -6.53
CA MET A 85 8.40 42.77 -6.85
C MET A 85 8.10 44.24 -6.44
N LYS A 86 8.58 44.67 -5.27
CA LYS A 86 8.43 46.03 -4.82
C LYS A 86 9.10 47.03 -5.73
N GLU A 87 10.36 46.75 -6.15
CA GLU A 87 11.09 47.60 -7.09
C GLU A 87 10.35 47.76 -8.44
N LEU A 88 9.82 46.66 -8.98
CA LEU A 88 9.04 46.72 -10.23
C LEU A 88 7.71 47.45 -10.08
N ARG A 89 7.03 47.32 -8.91
CA ARG A 89 5.83 48.09 -8.61
C ARG A 89 6.13 49.58 -8.47
N ASP A 90 7.24 49.94 -7.82
CA ASP A 90 7.65 51.32 -7.66
C ASP A 90 8.08 51.90 -9.04
N LYS A 91 8.77 51.14 -9.88
CA LYS A 91 9.08 51.50 -11.28
C LYS A 91 7.79 51.74 -12.10
N LYS A 92 6.79 50.84 -11.98
CA LYS A 92 5.48 50.98 -12.66
C LYS A 92 4.74 52.24 -12.17
N LYS A 93 4.84 52.58 -10.88
CA LYS A 93 4.26 53.77 -10.29
C LYS A 93 4.98 55.03 -10.72
N ALA A 94 6.29 54.99 -10.86
CA ALA A 94 7.12 56.09 -11.31
C ALA A 94 6.90 56.39 -12.83
N SER A 95 6.73 55.37 -13.67
CA SER A 95 6.44 55.55 -15.10
C SER A 95 5.12 56.26 -15.41
N ARG A 96 4.17 56.23 -14.46
CA ARG A 96 2.85 56.89 -14.55
C ARG A 96 2.90 58.34 -14.10
N LYS A 97 3.98 58.80 -13.44
CA LYS A 97 4.12 60.19 -12.96
C LYS A 97 4.81 61.05 -14.02
N LYS A 98 4.37 62.27 -14.15
CA LYS A 98 5.06 63.26 -15.02
C LYS A 98 6.48 63.52 -14.49
N PRO A 99 7.53 63.34 -15.34
CA PRO A 99 8.90 63.57 -14.88
C PRO A 99 9.08 64.98 -14.31
N ALA A 100 9.93 65.11 -13.30
CA ALA A 100 10.34 66.41 -12.81
C ALA A 100 11.16 67.14 -13.90
N ALA A 101 11.13 68.47 -13.91
CA ALA A 101 11.83 69.27 -14.91
C ALA A 101 13.32 68.87 -14.96
N GLY A 102 13.78 68.31 -16.12
CA GLY A 102 15.16 67.87 -16.35
C GLY A 102 15.46 66.41 -16.02
N ALA A 103 14.49 65.60 -15.54
CA ALA A 103 14.67 64.20 -15.29
C ALA A 103 14.20 63.33 -16.50
N ALA A 104 14.94 62.25 -16.84
CA ALA A 104 14.53 61.30 -17.87
C ALA A 104 13.26 60.53 -17.40
N PRO A 105 12.30 60.25 -18.29
CA PRO A 105 11.13 59.45 -17.96
C PRO A 105 11.52 58.03 -17.56
N VAL A 106 10.93 57.51 -16.50
CA VAL A 106 11.10 56.11 -16.11
C VAL A 106 10.25 55.24 -17.03
N GLU A 107 10.90 54.40 -17.83
CA GLU A 107 10.24 53.51 -18.76
C GLU A 107 9.90 52.15 -18.07
N PHE A 108 8.62 51.73 -18.09
CA PHE A 108 8.15 50.45 -17.64
C PHE A 108 7.79 49.61 -18.87
N THR A 109 8.52 48.52 -19.10
CA THR A 109 8.46 47.74 -20.34
C THR A 109 7.51 46.54 -20.22
N ALA A 110 7.16 45.94 -21.37
CA ALA A 110 6.43 44.67 -21.41
C ALA A 110 7.23 43.52 -20.75
N ALA A 111 8.56 43.58 -20.76
CA ALA A 111 9.43 42.64 -20.07
C ALA A 111 9.28 42.78 -18.53
N ASP A 112 9.18 44.00 -18.01
CA ASP A 112 8.94 44.26 -16.60
C ASP A 112 7.56 43.72 -16.17
N GLU A 113 6.55 43.85 -17.01
CA GLU A 113 5.20 43.33 -16.73
C GLU A 113 5.17 41.80 -16.72
N LYS A 114 5.85 41.16 -17.68
CA LYS A 114 6.03 39.70 -17.72
C LYS A 114 6.82 39.20 -16.49
N ARG A 115 7.85 39.93 -16.07
CA ARG A 115 8.63 39.60 -14.87
C ARG A 115 7.79 39.74 -13.60
N MET A 116 6.97 40.80 -13.50
CA MET A 116 6.02 40.95 -12.37
C MET A 116 5.04 39.78 -12.27
N ALA A 117 4.53 39.29 -13.40
CA ALA A 117 3.62 38.14 -13.40
C ALA A 117 4.33 36.89 -12.87
N VAL A 118 5.56 36.61 -13.33
CA VAL A 118 6.38 35.48 -12.86
C VAL A 118 6.70 35.60 -11.36
N LEU A 119 7.03 36.80 -10.88
CA LEU A 119 7.30 37.04 -9.46
C LEU A 119 6.03 36.88 -8.62
N GLN A 120 4.90 37.34 -9.13
CA GLN A 120 3.61 37.18 -8.45
C GLN A 120 3.24 35.72 -8.31
N ASP A 121 3.37 34.93 -9.37
CA ASP A 121 3.13 33.48 -9.34
C ASP A 121 4.05 32.78 -8.32
N ALA A 122 5.35 33.11 -8.34
CA ALA A 122 6.32 32.53 -7.40
C ALA A 122 6.04 32.94 -5.95
N LEU A 123 5.64 34.20 -5.69
CA LEU A 123 5.27 34.67 -4.36
C LEU A 123 3.91 34.11 -3.90
N ASP A 124 3.00 33.89 -4.82
CA ASP A 124 1.74 33.19 -4.54
C ASP A 124 2.00 31.73 -4.14
N ASP A 125 3.00 31.09 -4.75
CA ASP A 125 3.45 29.74 -4.35
C ASP A 125 4.05 29.75 -2.93
N VAL A 126 4.79 30.78 -2.55
CA VAL A 126 5.37 30.92 -1.20
C VAL A 126 4.31 31.23 -0.15
N SER A 127 3.35 32.08 -0.48
CA SER A 127 2.27 32.46 0.46
C SER A 127 1.28 31.32 0.70
N ARG A 128 1.20 30.39 -0.25
CA ARG A 128 0.40 29.17 -0.21
C ARG A 128 1.30 27.99 0.18
N LYS A 129 1.71 27.95 1.46
CA LYS A 129 2.38 26.77 1.99
C LYS A 129 1.51 25.54 1.69
N PRO A 130 2.09 24.40 1.28
CA PRO A 130 1.31 23.18 1.11
C PRO A 130 0.58 22.84 2.40
N SER A 131 -0.57 22.20 2.28
CA SER A 131 -1.42 21.85 3.42
C SER A 131 -0.68 21.01 4.47
N ILE A 132 0.24 20.16 4.00
CA ILE A 132 1.10 19.34 4.86
C ILE A 132 2.54 19.25 4.31
N PRO A 133 3.57 19.10 5.17
CA PRO A 133 4.96 19.00 4.73
C PRO A 133 5.26 17.83 3.79
N SER A 134 4.53 16.73 3.92
CA SER A 134 4.74 15.49 3.14
C SER A 134 4.46 15.62 1.64
N ILE A 135 3.85 16.73 1.19
CA ILE A 135 3.56 17.03 -0.22
C ILE A 135 4.12 18.39 -0.66
N ALA A 136 5.09 18.91 0.09
CA ALA A 136 5.60 20.28 -0.10
C ALA A 136 6.48 20.47 -1.34
N GLU A 137 7.15 19.42 -1.79
CA GLU A 137 8.04 19.44 -2.95
C GLU A 137 7.29 18.92 -4.17
N ILE A 138 7.54 19.53 -5.33
CA ILE A 138 6.83 19.19 -6.56
C ILE A 138 7.85 18.77 -7.62
N ALA A 139 7.60 17.65 -8.28
CA ALA A 139 8.22 17.27 -9.54
C ALA A 139 7.19 17.36 -10.67
N LEU A 140 7.54 18.00 -11.77
CA LEU A 140 6.75 18.04 -12.99
C LEU A 140 7.29 16.99 -13.95
N LEU A 141 6.41 16.18 -14.51
CA LEU A 141 6.75 15.11 -15.43
C LEU A 141 5.96 15.25 -16.72
N HIS A 142 6.62 14.90 -17.82
CA HIS A 142 5.96 14.61 -19.09
C HIS A 142 5.88 13.12 -19.27
N ILE A 143 4.68 12.57 -19.50
CA ILE A 143 4.44 11.13 -19.64
C ILE A 143 3.88 10.86 -21.03
N ASP A 144 4.59 10.04 -21.80
CA ASP A 144 4.19 9.54 -23.10
C ASP A 144 3.55 8.16 -22.95
N ILE A 145 2.34 7.98 -23.47
CA ILE A 145 1.56 6.74 -23.37
C ILE A 145 1.34 6.20 -24.79
N ALA A 146 1.97 5.08 -25.10
CA ALA A 146 1.85 4.45 -26.41
C ALA A 146 0.39 4.01 -26.70
N ALA A 147 0.02 3.97 -27.98
CA ALA A 147 -1.34 3.59 -28.39
C ALA A 147 -1.68 2.13 -28.05
N ASP A 148 -0.69 1.25 -27.94
CA ASP A 148 -0.78 -0.15 -27.58
C ASP A 148 -0.52 -0.41 -26.09
N ALA A 149 -0.29 0.63 -25.28
CA ALA A 149 -0.13 0.49 -23.84
C ALA A 149 -1.37 -0.21 -23.24
N ALA A 150 -1.15 -1.23 -22.43
CA ALA A 150 -2.23 -1.94 -21.78
C ALA A 150 -2.97 -1.00 -20.81
N VAL A 151 -4.30 -1.01 -20.85
CA VAL A 151 -5.17 -0.26 -19.94
C VAL A 151 -5.03 -0.81 -18.51
N GLY A 152 -5.07 0.08 -17.51
CA GLY A 152 -5.04 -0.26 -16.09
C GLY A 152 -4.03 0.55 -15.29
N ALA A 153 -3.93 0.25 -14.00
CA ALA A 153 -3.04 0.90 -13.07
C ALA A 153 -1.56 0.60 -13.37
N ARG A 154 -0.71 1.60 -13.13
CA ARG A 154 0.75 1.53 -13.18
C ARG A 154 1.31 2.07 -11.88
N GLN A 155 2.47 1.60 -11.48
CA GLN A 155 3.20 2.12 -10.34
C GLN A 155 4.25 3.12 -10.81
N LEU A 156 4.09 4.37 -10.40
CA LEU A 156 5.06 5.44 -10.65
C LEU A 156 5.97 5.61 -9.45
N ARG A 157 7.29 5.66 -9.67
CA ARG A 157 8.33 6.00 -8.68
C ARG A 157 9.26 7.05 -9.25
N LEU A 158 9.75 7.94 -8.40
CA LEU A 158 10.80 8.89 -8.76
C LEU A 158 12.16 8.40 -8.26
N ASP A 159 13.21 8.55 -9.09
CA ASP A 159 14.61 8.42 -8.68
C ASP A 159 15.15 9.79 -8.31
N THR A 160 15.48 9.98 -7.04
CA THR A 160 15.94 11.24 -6.46
C THR A 160 17.37 11.13 -5.97
N ALA A 161 17.96 12.22 -5.50
CA ALA A 161 19.27 12.17 -4.84
C ALA A 161 19.27 11.30 -3.57
N GLY A 162 18.13 11.14 -2.90
CA GLY A 162 17.94 10.28 -1.72
C GLY A 162 17.57 8.84 -2.05
N GLY A 163 17.31 8.52 -3.33
CA GLY A 163 16.90 7.20 -3.81
C GLY A 163 15.51 7.19 -4.44
N LEU A 164 14.93 5.98 -4.56
CA LEU A 164 13.57 5.78 -5.07
C LEU A 164 12.53 6.17 -4.03
N THR A 165 11.44 6.74 -4.50
CA THR A 165 10.23 6.96 -3.70
C THR A 165 9.42 5.66 -3.53
N ASN A 166 8.43 5.69 -2.65
CA ASN A 166 7.32 4.72 -2.67
C ASN A 166 6.62 4.74 -4.04
N PRO A 167 5.94 3.64 -4.43
CA PRO A 167 5.06 3.63 -5.60
C PRO A 167 3.81 4.50 -5.36
N ILE A 168 3.30 5.07 -6.46
CA ILE A 168 1.98 5.71 -6.51
C ILE A 168 1.26 5.30 -7.79
N VAL A 169 -0.06 5.23 -7.74
CA VAL A 169 -0.88 4.79 -8.88
C VAL A 169 -0.94 5.87 -9.97
N PHE A 170 -0.68 5.46 -11.21
CA PHE A 170 -0.95 6.21 -12.43
C PHE A 170 -1.76 5.35 -13.39
N SER A 171 -2.95 5.77 -13.80
CA SER A 171 -3.88 4.96 -14.57
C SER A 171 -3.76 5.23 -16.07
N VAL A 172 -3.56 4.17 -16.87
CA VAL A 172 -3.66 4.23 -18.34
C VAL A 172 -5.10 3.92 -18.73
N GLY A 173 -5.77 4.88 -19.37
CA GLY A 173 -7.15 4.77 -19.84
C GLY A 173 -7.26 4.68 -21.36
N GLU A 174 -8.50 4.49 -21.87
CA GLU A 174 -8.81 4.53 -23.30
C GLU A 174 -9.83 5.62 -23.66
N LEU A 175 -10.45 6.24 -22.66
CA LEU A 175 -11.42 7.31 -22.84
C LEU A 175 -10.76 8.67 -23.08
N PRO A 176 -11.46 9.64 -23.70
CA PRO A 176 -11.08 11.04 -23.64
C PRO A 176 -10.96 11.51 -22.18
N GLU A 177 -10.03 12.41 -21.89
CA GLU A 177 -9.82 12.92 -20.54
C GLU A 177 -9.90 14.46 -20.50
N TYR A 178 -10.50 14.97 -19.43
CA TYR A 178 -10.48 16.37 -19.04
C TYR A 178 -9.80 16.50 -17.67
N SER A 179 -8.92 17.45 -17.50
CA SER A 179 -8.28 17.71 -16.22
C SER A 179 -8.53 19.14 -15.78
N ARG A 180 -9.05 19.33 -14.56
CA ARG A 180 -9.14 20.64 -13.94
C ARG A 180 -7.75 21.21 -13.70
N LYS A 181 -7.65 22.54 -13.53
CA LYS A 181 -6.38 23.16 -13.12
C LYS A 181 -5.97 22.63 -11.74
N PRO A 182 -4.69 22.35 -11.50
CA PRO A 182 -4.22 21.92 -10.19
C PRO A 182 -4.62 22.89 -9.09
N VAL A 183 -5.16 22.36 -7.98
CA VAL A 183 -5.54 23.18 -6.84
C VAL A 183 -4.35 23.54 -5.97
N ARG A 184 -4.47 24.64 -5.25
CA ARG A 184 -3.52 25.08 -4.22
C ARG A 184 -4.33 25.45 -3.00
N VAL A 185 -4.13 24.71 -1.93
CA VAL A 185 -4.88 24.88 -0.67
C VAL A 185 -4.05 25.73 0.30
N ALA A 186 -4.65 26.78 0.85
CA ALA A 186 -4.01 27.53 1.92
C ALA A 186 -3.98 26.70 3.20
N PRO A 187 -2.86 26.68 3.96
CA PRO A 187 -2.78 25.90 5.19
C PRO A 187 -3.81 26.37 6.20
N ALA A 188 -4.52 25.41 6.79
CA ALA A 188 -5.54 25.63 7.83
C ALA A 188 -4.94 26.09 9.19
N TYR A 189 -3.68 26.50 9.25
CA TYR A 189 -2.89 26.70 10.48
C TYR A 189 -3.14 28.01 11.23
N ASN A 190 -4.25 28.73 10.99
CA ASN A 190 -4.59 29.92 11.80
C ASN A 190 -5.56 29.65 12.95
N VAL A 191 -5.83 28.37 13.30
CA VAL A 191 -6.82 28.04 14.35
C VAL A 191 -6.18 27.87 15.74
N VAL A 192 -4.84 27.81 15.87
CA VAL A 192 -4.18 27.44 17.15
C VAL A 192 -3.98 28.60 18.12
N ASN A 193 -4.14 29.88 17.72
CA ASN A 193 -3.90 31.03 18.59
C ASN A 193 -5.16 31.85 18.97
N GLY A 194 -6.36 31.25 18.92
CA GLY A 194 -7.54 31.95 19.44
C GLY A 194 -7.94 33.25 18.71
N ALA A 195 -7.20 33.67 17.69
CA ALA A 195 -7.58 34.74 16.81
C ALA A 195 -8.46 34.19 15.69
N THR A 196 -9.76 34.34 15.83
CA THR A 196 -10.69 34.19 14.70
C THR A 196 -10.17 35.07 13.57
N PRO A 197 -9.87 34.54 12.38
CA PRO A 197 -9.58 35.37 11.22
C PRO A 197 -10.80 36.23 10.98
N ALA A 198 -10.65 37.55 11.04
CA ALA A 198 -11.70 38.53 10.72
C ALA A 198 -12.15 38.50 9.25
N ASN A 199 -11.68 37.51 8.49
CA ASN A 199 -12.11 37.13 7.16
C ASN A 199 -12.53 35.64 7.18
N ARG A 200 -13.72 35.34 7.70
CA ARG A 200 -14.52 34.31 7.06
C ARG A 200 -14.72 34.81 5.63
N ALA A 201 -13.98 34.21 4.67
CA ALA A 201 -14.36 34.38 3.28
C ALA A 201 -15.86 34.11 3.20
N ALA A 202 -16.62 35.05 2.66
CA ALA A 202 -18.05 34.85 2.39
C ALA A 202 -18.15 33.47 1.69
N PRO A 203 -19.23 32.68 1.93
CA PRO A 203 -19.44 31.43 1.25
C PRO A 203 -19.18 31.67 -0.24
N ARG A 204 -18.12 31.06 -0.76
CA ARG A 204 -17.77 31.24 -2.17
C ARG A 204 -18.92 30.66 -2.97
N GLU A 205 -19.49 31.42 -3.87
CA GLU A 205 -20.47 30.86 -4.80
C GLU A 205 -19.85 29.63 -5.46
N PRO A 206 -20.61 28.52 -5.56
CA PRO A 206 -20.10 27.32 -6.19
C PRO A 206 -19.63 27.65 -7.61
N ASP A 207 -18.46 27.16 -7.99
CA ASP A 207 -17.97 27.28 -9.35
C ASP A 207 -19.04 26.70 -10.31
N PRO A 208 -19.31 27.34 -11.48
CA PRO A 208 -20.26 26.81 -12.44
C PRO A 208 -19.83 25.41 -12.89
N PRO A 209 -20.80 24.52 -13.23
CA PRO A 209 -20.49 23.20 -13.76
C PRO A 209 -19.61 23.29 -15.01
N VAL A 210 -18.65 22.38 -15.11
CA VAL A 210 -17.83 22.23 -16.32
C VAL A 210 -18.60 21.42 -17.32
N GLU A 211 -18.74 21.91 -18.57
CA GLU A 211 -19.38 21.19 -19.66
C GLU A 211 -18.48 20.08 -20.15
N ILE A 212 -19.01 18.86 -20.26
CA ILE A 212 -18.30 17.66 -20.73
C ILE A 212 -19.14 16.88 -21.73
N ALA A 213 -18.47 16.12 -22.60
CA ALA A 213 -19.12 15.20 -23.55
C ALA A 213 -18.81 13.75 -23.16
N LEU A 214 -19.84 12.89 -23.13
CA LEU A 214 -19.72 11.48 -22.79
C LEU A 214 -19.29 10.60 -23.96
N PRO A 215 -18.57 9.48 -23.75
CA PRO A 215 -17.97 9.06 -22.48
C PRO A 215 -16.65 9.79 -22.20
N ILE A 216 -16.32 10.00 -20.95
CA ILE A 216 -15.14 10.78 -20.55
C ILE A 216 -14.58 10.32 -19.19
N VAL A 217 -13.30 10.57 -18.96
CA VAL A 217 -12.70 10.61 -17.62
C VAL A 217 -12.41 12.06 -17.26
N VAL A 218 -12.84 12.50 -16.09
CA VAL A 218 -12.53 13.80 -15.55
C VAL A 218 -11.58 13.67 -14.35
N ASN A 219 -10.51 14.46 -14.34
CA ASN A 219 -9.52 14.49 -13.28
C ASN A 219 -9.68 15.77 -12.45
N GLY A 220 -9.64 15.66 -11.13
CA GLY A 220 -9.69 16.80 -10.24
C GLY A 220 -8.95 16.59 -8.92
N GLN A 221 -8.87 17.68 -8.16
CA GLN A 221 -8.36 17.72 -6.79
C GLN A 221 -9.36 18.48 -5.94
N MET A 222 -9.74 17.93 -4.81
CA MET A 222 -10.79 18.50 -3.96
C MET A 222 -10.26 19.66 -3.13
N THR A 223 -10.98 20.80 -3.17
CA THR A 223 -10.73 21.96 -2.29
C THR A 223 -11.66 21.96 -1.09
N PRO A 224 -11.21 22.47 0.07
CA PRO A 224 -12.04 22.50 1.27
C PRO A 224 -13.33 23.29 1.07
N GLY A 225 -14.45 22.74 1.52
CA GLY A 225 -15.76 23.41 1.52
C GLY A 225 -16.41 23.51 0.13
N THR A 226 -15.94 22.75 -0.87
CA THR A 226 -16.45 22.80 -2.23
C THR A 226 -16.93 21.45 -2.73
N ALA A 227 -17.70 21.49 -3.81
CA ALA A 227 -18.03 20.35 -4.67
C ALA A 227 -17.69 20.69 -6.10
N ASP A 228 -17.09 19.74 -6.82
CA ASP A 228 -16.82 19.86 -8.25
C ASP A 228 -18.00 19.32 -9.05
N ARG A 229 -18.41 20.05 -10.09
CA ARG A 229 -19.61 19.75 -10.91
C ARG A 229 -19.26 19.65 -12.37
N TYR A 230 -19.87 18.63 -13.02
CA TYR A 230 -19.71 18.33 -14.44
C TYR A 230 -21.06 18.17 -15.09
N ARG A 231 -21.36 19.05 -16.06
CA ARG A 231 -22.61 19.02 -16.81
C ARG A 231 -22.43 18.23 -18.10
N PHE A 232 -23.37 17.36 -18.40
CA PHE A 232 -23.40 16.59 -19.63
C PHE A 232 -24.81 16.41 -20.15
N HIS A 233 -24.91 16.21 -21.45
CA HIS A 233 -26.16 15.84 -22.11
C HIS A 233 -26.30 14.32 -22.12
N ALA A 234 -27.52 13.81 -21.85
CA ALA A 234 -27.85 12.40 -21.94
C ALA A 234 -29.26 12.22 -22.56
N ILE A 235 -29.47 11.05 -23.17
CA ILE A 235 -30.70 10.69 -23.87
C ILE A 235 -31.52 9.70 -23.02
N GLY A 236 -32.85 9.85 -23.00
CA GLY A 236 -33.74 8.96 -22.26
C GLY A 236 -33.52 7.49 -22.59
N GLY A 237 -33.48 6.66 -21.55
CA GLY A 237 -33.19 5.23 -21.65
C GLY A 237 -31.69 4.85 -21.64
N GLN A 238 -30.76 5.82 -21.68
CA GLN A 238 -29.34 5.54 -21.46
C GLN A 238 -29.07 5.13 -20.03
N HIS A 239 -28.30 4.07 -19.83
CA HIS A 239 -27.72 3.72 -18.53
C HIS A 239 -26.35 4.38 -18.38
N VAL A 240 -26.29 5.45 -17.62
CA VAL A 240 -25.06 6.19 -17.36
C VAL A 240 -24.41 5.66 -16.07
N ALA A 241 -23.21 5.12 -16.19
CA ALA A 241 -22.37 4.78 -15.06
C ALA A 241 -21.47 5.98 -14.70
N ILE A 242 -21.38 6.30 -13.41
CA ILE A 242 -20.50 7.33 -12.85
C ILE A 242 -19.65 6.67 -11.76
N GLU A 243 -18.39 6.45 -12.05
CA GLU A 243 -17.46 5.76 -11.16
C GLU A 243 -16.34 6.72 -10.74
N ALA A 244 -16.15 6.91 -9.45
CA ALA A 244 -15.01 7.67 -8.95
C ALA A 244 -13.91 6.73 -8.49
N SER A 245 -12.66 7.03 -8.89
CA SER A 245 -11.45 6.49 -8.31
C SER A 245 -10.80 7.58 -7.48
N ALA A 246 -10.69 7.37 -6.17
CA ALA A 246 -10.05 8.26 -5.22
C ALA A 246 -9.11 7.48 -4.30
N ARG A 247 -9.64 6.52 -3.53
CA ARG A 247 -8.85 5.58 -2.70
C ARG A 247 -7.98 4.67 -3.53
N GLU A 248 -8.46 4.25 -4.68
CA GLU A 248 -7.71 3.42 -5.61
C GLU A 248 -6.43 4.12 -6.11
N LEU A 249 -6.47 5.45 -6.27
CA LEU A 249 -5.32 6.23 -6.72
C LEU A 249 -4.27 6.44 -5.64
N ILE A 250 -4.71 6.57 -4.38
CA ILE A 250 -3.85 6.72 -3.21
C ILE A 250 -4.29 5.66 -2.20
N PRO A 251 -3.76 4.43 -2.33
CA PRO A 251 -4.22 3.31 -1.54
C PRO A 251 -3.80 3.44 -0.09
N TYR A 252 -4.69 4.00 0.72
CA TYR A 252 -4.57 4.02 2.17
C TYR A 252 -5.59 3.09 2.79
N VAL A 253 -5.20 2.49 3.91
CA VAL A 253 -6.16 1.74 4.72
C VAL A 253 -7.25 2.67 5.23
N SER A 254 -8.47 2.16 5.38
CA SER A 254 -9.56 2.87 6.03
C SER A 254 -9.11 3.29 7.44
N ASP A 255 -9.64 4.38 7.93
CA ASP A 255 -9.34 4.93 9.26
C ASP A 255 -7.88 5.37 9.48
N ALA A 256 -7.12 5.57 8.40
CA ALA A 256 -5.81 6.19 8.50
C ALA A 256 -5.90 7.59 9.13
N VAL A 257 -4.89 7.94 9.94
CA VAL A 257 -4.79 9.26 10.56
C VAL A 257 -3.57 9.99 10.00
N PRO A 258 -3.73 11.19 9.42
CA PRO A 258 -4.98 11.93 9.20
C PRO A 258 -5.88 11.26 8.17
N GLY A 259 -7.20 11.44 8.34
CA GLY A 259 -8.21 10.85 7.45
C GLY A 259 -8.06 11.28 5.99
N TRP A 260 -8.41 10.37 5.10
CA TRP A 260 -8.31 10.53 3.65
C TRP A 260 -9.56 11.09 3.03
N PHE A 261 -9.41 11.48 1.74
CA PHE A 261 -10.51 11.81 0.85
C PHE A 261 -11.49 10.65 0.77
N GLN A 262 -12.70 10.86 1.28
CA GLN A 262 -13.83 9.96 1.11
C GLN A 262 -14.78 10.61 0.08
N ALA A 263 -14.71 10.11 -1.15
CA ALA A 263 -15.49 10.63 -2.25
C ALA A 263 -16.98 10.34 -2.05
N ALA A 264 -17.81 11.34 -2.31
CA ALA A 264 -19.26 11.21 -2.43
C ALA A 264 -19.69 11.74 -3.80
N LEU A 265 -20.46 10.93 -4.55
CA LEU A 265 -21.00 11.26 -5.84
C LEU A 265 -22.48 11.58 -5.72
N THR A 266 -22.95 12.56 -6.48
CA THR A 266 -24.38 12.86 -6.65
C THR A 266 -24.67 13.15 -8.11
N LEU A 267 -25.73 12.52 -8.64
CA LEU A 267 -26.30 12.85 -9.94
C LEU A 267 -27.50 13.75 -9.75
N ARG A 268 -27.55 14.86 -10.48
CA ARG A 268 -28.66 15.83 -10.44
C ARG A 268 -29.23 16.09 -11.82
N ASP A 269 -30.50 16.48 -11.90
CA ASP A 269 -31.10 17.05 -13.10
C ASP A 269 -30.66 18.51 -13.33
N ALA A 270 -31.08 19.09 -14.45
CA ALA A 270 -30.78 20.50 -14.79
C ALA A 270 -31.33 21.52 -13.79
N GLN A 271 -32.36 21.17 -13.00
CA GLN A 271 -32.96 22.00 -11.96
C GLN A 271 -32.24 21.83 -10.62
N GLY A 272 -31.23 20.96 -10.53
CA GLY A 272 -30.45 20.71 -9.32
C GLY A 272 -31.09 19.69 -8.36
N LYS A 273 -32.20 19.02 -8.77
CA LYS A 273 -32.81 17.93 -7.99
C LYS A 273 -31.88 16.72 -8.01
N GLU A 274 -31.66 16.14 -6.84
CA GLU A 274 -30.92 14.89 -6.70
C GLU A 274 -31.69 13.72 -7.27
N LEU A 275 -31.04 12.95 -8.14
CA LEU A 275 -31.58 11.76 -8.79
C LEU A 275 -30.99 10.49 -8.19
N ALA A 276 -29.69 10.48 -7.89
CA ALA A 276 -28.97 9.39 -7.24
C ALA A 276 -27.78 9.92 -6.46
N SER A 277 -27.37 9.20 -5.42
CA SER A 277 -26.14 9.50 -4.66
C SER A 277 -25.47 8.23 -4.17
N ALA A 278 -24.15 8.25 -4.04
CA ALA A 278 -23.32 7.16 -3.49
C ALA A 278 -22.06 7.72 -2.86
N ASP A 279 -21.65 7.14 -1.74
CA ASP A 279 -20.38 7.44 -1.04
C ASP A 279 -19.47 6.21 -0.92
N HIS A 280 -19.92 5.07 -1.44
CA HIS A 280 -19.20 3.81 -1.53
C HIS A 280 -19.90 2.89 -2.54
N PHE A 281 -19.22 1.83 -2.97
CA PHE A 281 -19.85 0.74 -3.71
C PHE A 281 -19.65 -0.58 -2.97
N ARG A 282 -20.72 -1.09 -2.33
CA ARG A 282 -20.69 -2.26 -1.44
C ARG A 282 -19.74 -2.01 -0.26
N PHE A 283 -18.57 -2.64 -0.25
CA PHE A 283 -17.53 -2.45 0.76
C PHE A 283 -16.30 -1.68 0.22
N HIS A 284 -16.33 -1.27 -1.06
CA HIS A 284 -15.30 -0.43 -1.65
C HIS A 284 -15.56 1.03 -1.31
N PRO A 285 -14.56 1.78 -0.84
CA PRO A 285 -14.76 3.16 -0.42
C PRO A 285 -14.96 4.14 -1.59
N ASP A 286 -14.64 3.75 -2.82
CA ASP A 286 -14.85 4.57 -4.00
C ASP A 286 -16.28 4.35 -4.56
N PRO A 287 -17.05 5.43 -4.76
CA PRO A 287 -18.46 5.33 -5.13
C PRO A 287 -18.69 5.04 -6.61
N LEU A 288 -19.78 4.33 -6.87
CA LEU A 288 -20.29 4.03 -8.20
C LEU A 288 -21.82 4.28 -8.24
N ILE A 289 -22.26 5.09 -9.20
CA ILE A 289 -23.67 5.29 -9.53
C ILE A 289 -23.94 4.65 -10.89
N ASP A 290 -25.01 3.88 -10.99
CA ASP A 290 -25.66 3.52 -12.25
C ASP A 290 -27.06 4.13 -12.26
N TYR A 291 -27.41 4.79 -13.36
CA TYR A 291 -28.69 5.48 -13.46
C TYR A 291 -29.25 5.42 -14.86
N GLU A 292 -30.49 4.94 -14.98
CA GLU A 292 -31.26 5.00 -16.24
C GLU A 292 -31.83 6.41 -16.41
N ILE A 293 -31.40 7.09 -17.44
CA ILE A 293 -31.81 8.47 -17.76
C ILE A 293 -33.29 8.52 -18.13
N PRO A 294 -34.13 9.29 -17.41
CA PRO A 294 -35.56 9.28 -17.61
C PRO A 294 -36.03 10.04 -18.89
N GLY A 295 -35.21 10.94 -19.42
CA GLY A 295 -35.52 11.74 -20.59
C GLY A 295 -34.35 12.51 -21.12
N ASP A 296 -34.42 12.95 -22.36
CA ASP A 296 -33.37 13.75 -22.99
C ASP A 296 -33.18 15.05 -22.23
N GLY A 297 -31.94 15.42 -21.93
CA GLY A 297 -31.67 16.67 -21.21
C GLY A 297 -30.26 16.76 -20.63
N GLU A 298 -30.06 17.84 -19.87
CA GLU A 298 -28.83 18.14 -19.17
C GLU A 298 -28.86 17.54 -17.77
N TYR A 299 -27.75 16.93 -17.38
CA TYR A 299 -27.52 16.32 -16.08
C TYR A 299 -26.20 16.82 -15.49
N ILE A 300 -26.07 16.75 -14.17
CA ILE A 300 -24.88 17.20 -13.45
C ILE A 300 -24.38 16.08 -12.55
N ALA A 301 -23.15 15.61 -12.79
CA ALA A 301 -22.40 14.81 -11.85
C ALA A 301 -21.67 15.72 -10.89
N GLU A 302 -21.86 15.53 -9.59
CA GLU A 302 -21.21 16.28 -8.52
C GLU A 302 -20.36 15.35 -7.67
N ILE A 303 -19.15 15.78 -7.32
CA ILE A 303 -18.27 15.07 -6.38
C ILE A 303 -17.83 16.02 -5.26
N HIS A 304 -17.80 15.51 -4.03
CA HIS A 304 -17.25 16.20 -2.88
C HIS A 304 -16.64 15.20 -1.87
N ASP A 305 -15.86 15.68 -0.90
CA ASP A 305 -15.47 14.88 0.26
C ASP A 305 -16.66 14.76 1.22
N SER A 306 -16.89 13.60 1.80
CA SER A 306 -18.06 13.30 2.66
C SER A 306 -18.30 14.31 3.80
N ILE A 307 -17.25 14.98 4.26
CA ILE A 307 -17.29 16.07 5.26
C ILE A 307 -16.68 17.37 4.74
N TYR A 308 -16.61 17.54 3.42
CA TYR A 308 -16.13 18.73 2.72
C TYR A 308 -14.70 19.16 3.07
N ARG A 309 -13.81 18.21 3.31
CA ARG A 309 -12.37 18.46 3.38
C ARG A 309 -11.79 18.63 1.97
N GLY A 310 -10.55 19.08 1.91
CA GLY A 310 -9.80 19.17 0.67
C GLY A 310 -8.33 19.43 0.92
N ARG A 311 -7.48 18.88 0.07
CA ARG A 311 -6.03 19.06 0.03
C ARG A 311 -5.53 18.78 -1.38
N GLU A 312 -4.27 19.11 -1.65
CA GLU A 312 -3.64 18.84 -2.95
C GLU A 312 -3.56 17.33 -3.26
N ASP A 313 -3.49 16.48 -2.24
CA ASP A 313 -3.48 15.04 -2.34
C ASP A 313 -4.88 14.39 -2.34
N PHE A 314 -5.95 15.18 -2.30
CA PHE A 314 -7.32 14.71 -2.51
C PHE A 314 -7.62 14.65 -4.01
N VAL A 315 -6.90 13.75 -4.69
CA VAL A 315 -6.99 13.53 -6.13
C VAL A 315 -8.12 12.56 -6.44
N TYR A 316 -8.84 12.81 -7.52
CA TYR A 316 -9.85 11.89 -8.04
C TYR A 316 -9.82 11.80 -9.57
N ARG A 317 -10.33 10.68 -10.07
CA ARG A 317 -10.72 10.45 -11.47
C ARG A 317 -12.17 9.98 -11.47
N ILE A 318 -13.03 10.59 -12.29
CA ILE A 318 -14.41 10.14 -12.47
C ILE A 318 -14.58 9.70 -13.91
N THR A 319 -14.98 8.46 -14.08
CA THR A 319 -15.39 7.90 -15.36
C THR A 319 -16.90 8.06 -15.53
N ILE A 320 -17.36 8.71 -16.61
CA ILE A 320 -18.78 8.98 -16.84
C ILE A 320 -19.15 8.52 -18.26
N GLY A 321 -20.20 7.72 -18.39
CA GLY A 321 -20.71 7.32 -19.69
C GLY A 321 -21.54 6.05 -19.69
N GLU A 322 -22.06 5.68 -20.86
CA GLU A 322 -22.72 4.39 -21.08
C GLU A 322 -21.68 3.28 -21.30
N LEU A 323 -20.93 2.96 -20.22
CA LEU A 323 -19.80 2.05 -20.24
C LEU A 323 -20.17 0.68 -19.67
N PRO A 324 -19.54 -0.41 -20.14
CA PRO A 324 -19.75 -1.72 -19.57
C PRO A 324 -19.15 -1.79 -18.15
N VAL A 325 -19.98 -2.13 -17.17
CA VAL A 325 -19.57 -2.31 -15.77
C VAL A 325 -20.01 -3.68 -15.29
N ILE A 326 -19.06 -4.49 -14.82
CA ILE A 326 -19.32 -5.78 -14.18
C ILE A 326 -19.54 -5.53 -12.70
N THR A 327 -20.70 -5.92 -12.18
CA THR A 327 -21.01 -5.81 -10.75
C THR A 327 -20.82 -7.13 -10.02
N SER A 328 -21.04 -8.27 -10.68
CA SER A 328 -20.78 -9.59 -10.12
C SER A 328 -20.55 -10.65 -11.21
N ILE A 329 -19.87 -11.72 -10.81
CA ILE A 329 -19.64 -12.91 -11.64
C ILE A 329 -20.03 -14.16 -10.89
N PHE A 330 -20.35 -15.23 -11.63
CA PHE A 330 -20.55 -16.56 -11.05
C PHE A 330 -20.19 -17.67 -12.05
N PRO A 331 -19.36 -18.67 -11.62
CA PRO A 331 -18.72 -18.79 -10.32
C PRO A 331 -17.62 -17.72 -10.11
N LEU A 332 -17.18 -17.55 -8.86
CA LEU A 332 -16.05 -16.65 -8.51
C LEU A 332 -14.69 -17.22 -8.89
N GLY A 333 -14.65 -18.39 -9.49
CA GLY A 333 -13.41 -19.03 -9.91
C GLY A 333 -13.65 -20.38 -10.57
N GLY A 334 -12.55 -21.04 -10.96
CA GLY A 334 -12.58 -22.29 -11.70
C GLY A 334 -11.30 -23.09 -11.53
N LYS A 335 -11.30 -24.29 -12.13
CA LYS A 335 -10.14 -25.17 -12.14
C LYS A 335 -9.07 -24.66 -13.11
N ALA A 336 -7.84 -24.53 -12.62
CA ALA A 336 -6.69 -24.17 -13.45
C ALA A 336 -6.55 -25.11 -14.66
N GLY A 337 -6.28 -24.54 -15.82
CA GLY A 337 -6.14 -25.28 -17.07
C GLY A 337 -7.47 -25.68 -17.76
N ALA A 338 -8.61 -25.44 -17.13
CA ALA A 338 -9.93 -25.79 -17.68
C ALA A 338 -10.60 -24.58 -18.39
N ARG A 339 -11.71 -24.87 -19.05
CA ARG A 339 -12.66 -23.85 -19.50
C ARG A 339 -13.77 -23.69 -18.47
N THR A 340 -14.20 -22.45 -18.22
CA THR A 340 -15.28 -22.17 -17.29
C THR A 340 -16.30 -21.22 -17.95
N VAL A 341 -17.57 -21.59 -17.86
CA VAL A 341 -18.67 -20.70 -18.22
C VAL A 341 -18.95 -19.80 -17.01
N ILE A 342 -18.82 -18.50 -17.21
CA ILE A 342 -18.99 -17.48 -16.17
C ILE A 342 -20.23 -16.66 -16.51
N ALA A 343 -21.24 -16.69 -15.65
CA ALA A 343 -22.37 -15.76 -15.69
C ALA A 343 -21.88 -14.39 -15.18
N ILE A 344 -22.30 -13.33 -15.84
CA ILE A 344 -21.86 -11.97 -15.56
C ILE A 344 -23.10 -11.10 -15.38
N GLU A 345 -23.11 -10.31 -14.32
CA GLU A 345 -24.13 -9.31 -14.02
C GLU A 345 -23.51 -7.92 -13.97
N GLY A 346 -24.29 -6.92 -14.34
CA GLY A 346 -23.83 -5.54 -14.40
C GLY A 346 -24.59 -4.74 -15.45
N TRP A 347 -24.05 -3.58 -15.77
CA TRP A 347 -24.70 -2.61 -16.65
C TRP A 347 -23.98 -2.49 -18.00
N ASN A 348 -24.72 -2.22 -19.05
CA ASN A 348 -24.21 -2.00 -20.40
C ASN A 348 -23.33 -3.14 -20.93
N LEU A 349 -23.50 -4.35 -20.44
CA LEU A 349 -22.68 -5.49 -20.79
C LEU A 349 -22.95 -5.99 -22.21
N PRO A 350 -21.91 -6.46 -22.95
CA PRO A 350 -22.08 -7.06 -24.27
C PRO A 350 -22.68 -8.49 -24.21
N ALA A 351 -22.52 -9.17 -23.06
CA ALA A 351 -23.01 -10.52 -22.85
C ALA A 351 -23.23 -10.80 -21.36
N ALA A 352 -24.27 -11.59 -21.05
CA ALA A 352 -24.55 -12.07 -19.68
C ALA A 352 -23.73 -13.33 -19.31
N ARG A 353 -23.00 -13.93 -20.24
CA ARG A 353 -22.15 -15.12 -20.01
C ARG A 353 -20.96 -15.11 -20.95
N VAL A 354 -19.81 -15.55 -20.43
CA VAL A 354 -18.61 -15.80 -21.22
C VAL A 354 -18.07 -17.19 -20.95
N ASN A 355 -17.34 -17.74 -21.92
CA ASN A 355 -16.70 -19.03 -21.80
C ASN A 355 -15.17 -18.85 -21.86
N GLU A 356 -14.58 -18.63 -20.68
CA GLU A 356 -13.17 -18.32 -20.56
C GLU A 356 -12.30 -19.58 -20.52
N SER A 357 -11.14 -19.49 -21.18
CA SER A 357 -10.15 -20.58 -21.23
C SER A 357 -8.91 -20.22 -20.40
N PHE A 358 -8.68 -20.97 -19.35
CA PHE A 358 -7.52 -20.80 -18.46
C PHE A 358 -6.39 -21.76 -18.77
N LYS A 359 -6.29 -22.25 -20.02
CA LYS A 359 -5.23 -23.16 -20.47
C LYS A 359 -3.86 -22.53 -20.26
N GLY A 360 -2.99 -23.23 -19.55
CA GLY A 360 -1.62 -22.77 -19.26
C GLY A 360 -1.52 -21.76 -18.11
N GLN A 361 -2.63 -21.33 -17.54
CA GLN A 361 -2.62 -20.44 -16.37
C GLN A 361 -2.51 -21.27 -15.08
N PRO A 362 -1.54 -20.93 -14.20
CA PRO A 362 -1.39 -21.59 -12.90
C PRO A 362 -2.47 -21.13 -11.91
N LYS A 363 -2.49 -21.75 -10.71
CA LYS A 363 -3.25 -21.28 -9.56
C LYS A 363 -2.94 -19.79 -9.31
N GLY A 364 -4.00 -18.99 -9.09
CA GLY A 364 -3.89 -17.54 -8.87
C GLY A 364 -5.22 -16.84 -9.03
N VAL A 365 -5.21 -15.50 -8.93
CA VAL A 365 -6.37 -14.65 -9.16
C VAL A 365 -6.12 -13.84 -10.43
N TYR A 366 -7.11 -13.83 -11.34
CA TYR A 366 -7.04 -13.20 -12.65
C TYR A 366 -8.26 -12.30 -12.85
N PRO A 367 -8.12 -11.12 -13.48
CA PRO A 367 -9.27 -10.27 -13.75
C PRO A 367 -10.11 -10.83 -14.90
N ILE A 368 -11.42 -10.87 -14.72
CA ILE A 368 -12.39 -11.02 -15.82
C ILE A 368 -12.77 -9.62 -16.29
N VAL A 369 -12.58 -9.36 -17.57
CA VAL A 369 -12.92 -8.10 -18.22
C VAL A 369 -13.75 -8.38 -19.48
N LEU A 370 -14.66 -7.48 -19.80
CA LEU A 370 -15.45 -7.54 -21.03
C LEU A 370 -15.16 -6.34 -21.92
N ARG A 371 -15.29 -6.54 -23.21
CA ARG A 371 -15.13 -5.47 -24.20
C ARG A 371 -16.43 -5.24 -24.97
N LYS A 372 -16.96 -4.00 -24.90
CA LYS A 372 -18.10 -3.53 -25.68
C LYS A 372 -17.63 -2.48 -26.69
N GLY A 373 -17.47 -2.86 -27.95
CA GLY A 373 -16.92 -1.97 -28.96
C GLY A 373 -15.49 -1.52 -28.65
N ALA A 374 -15.30 -0.23 -28.47
CA ALA A 374 -14.01 0.37 -28.12
C ALA A 374 -13.67 0.28 -26.60
N TRP A 375 -14.64 0.01 -25.74
CA TRP A 375 -14.54 0.18 -24.30
C TRP A 375 -14.37 -1.13 -23.56
N THR A 376 -13.52 -1.12 -22.53
CA THR A 376 -13.27 -2.25 -21.65
C THR A 376 -13.95 -2.01 -20.29
N SER A 377 -14.57 -3.05 -19.73
CA SER A 377 -15.17 -2.99 -18.39
C SER A 377 -14.09 -2.89 -17.29
N ASN A 378 -14.54 -2.62 -16.07
CA ASN A 378 -13.75 -2.92 -14.87
C ASN A 378 -13.37 -4.40 -14.83
N GLY A 379 -12.25 -4.72 -14.13
CA GLY A 379 -11.79 -6.08 -13.90
C GLY A 379 -12.36 -6.66 -12.60
N VAL A 380 -13.00 -7.83 -12.67
CA VAL A 380 -13.50 -8.54 -11.48
C VAL A 380 -12.63 -9.77 -11.20
N PRO A 381 -12.16 -9.98 -9.96
CA PRO A 381 -11.26 -11.06 -9.64
C PRO A 381 -11.90 -12.45 -9.79
N PHE A 382 -11.19 -13.37 -10.44
CA PHE A 382 -11.57 -14.76 -10.67
C PHE A 382 -10.45 -15.70 -10.20
N ALA A 383 -10.74 -16.59 -9.23
CA ALA A 383 -9.73 -17.44 -8.62
C ALA A 383 -9.60 -18.79 -9.31
N LEU A 384 -8.37 -19.17 -9.68
CA LEU A 384 -8.04 -20.51 -10.17
C LEU A 384 -7.44 -21.38 -9.06
N ASP A 385 -7.95 -22.61 -8.92
CA ASP A 385 -7.39 -23.65 -8.03
C ASP A 385 -7.14 -24.94 -8.81
N SER A 386 -6.31 -25.83 -8.24
CA SER A 386 -6.01 -27.14 -8.79
C SER A 386 -6.98 -28.23 -8.31
N LEU A 387 -7.82 -27.96 -7.30
CA LEU A 387 -8.73 -28.93 -6.72
C LEU A 387 -9.92 -29.24 -7.64
N PRO A 388 -10.58 -30.39 -7.47
CA PRO A 388 -11.89 -30.66 -8.07
C PRO A 388 -12.90 -29.60 -7.64
N GLU A 389 -13.75 -29.18 -8.57
CA GLU A 389 -14.78 -28.18 -8.32
C GLU A 389 -16.18 -28.73 -8.51
N THR A 390 -17.13 -28.19 -7.78
CA THR A 390 -18.56 -28.44 -7.93
C THR A 390 -19.36 -27.18 -7.67
N VAL A 391 -20.61 -27.16 -8.11
CA VAL A 391 -21.54 -26.07 -7.83
C VAL A 391 -22.50 -26.49 -6.71
N ALA A 392 -22.79 -25.57 -5.82
CA ALA A 392 -23.82 -25.77 -4.81
C ALA A 392 -25.18 -25.94 -5.47
N ARG A 393 -25.95 -26.97 -5.05
CA ARG A 393 -27.29 -27.19 -5.55
C ARG A 393 -28.26 -26.16 -4.97
N GLU A 394 -29.32 -25.89 -5.68
CA GLU A 394 -30.44 -25.12 -5.10
C GLU A 394 -31.15 -25.92 -4.01
N GLY A 395 -31.73 -25.20 -3.04
CA GLY A 395 -32.56 -25.80 -1.99
C GLY A 395 -31.84 -26.54 -0.88
N ILE A 396 -30.53 -26.33 -0.72
CA ILE A 396 -29.72 -26.90 0.38
C ILE A 396 -29.78 -26.05 1.66
N GLY A 397 -30.77 -25.20 1.79
CA GLY A 397 -30.96 -24.28 2.93
C GLY A 397 -31.31 -24.94 4.28
N ARG A 398 -31.41 -26.26 4.33
CA ARG A 398 -31.69 -27.03 5.55
C ARG A 398 -30.74 -28.22 5.62
N ARG A 399 -30.43 -28.64 6.84
CA ARG A 399 -29.52 -29.75 7.13
C ARG A 399 -29.93 -31.07 6.48
N GLU A 400 -31.24 -31.35 6.44
CA GLU A 400 -31.80 -32.59 5.86
C GLU A 400 -31.62 -32.65 4.35
N LYS A 401 -31.43 -31.48 3.72
CA LYS A 401 -31.21 -31.30 2.29
C LYS A 401 -29.72 -31.03 1.95
N ALA A 402 -28.84 -31.19 2.93
CA ALA A 402 -27.42 -30.94 2.77
C ALA A 402 -26.81 -31.64 1.54
N GLN A 403 -26.08 -30.93 0.74
CA GLN A 403 -25.37 -31.52 -0.40
C GLN A 403 -24.21 -32.36 0.09
N LYS A 404 -24.20 -33.66 -0.22
CA LYS A 404 -23.04 -34.51 0.06
C LYS A 404 -21.90 -34.15 -0.87
N VAL A 405 -20.71 -33.88 -0.30
CA VAL A 405 -19.49 -33.57 -1.04
C VAL A 405 -18.37 -34.54 -0.64
N LYS A 406 -17.48 -34.83 -1.59
CA LYS A 406 -16.32 -35.68 -1.37
C LYS A 406 -15.06 -34.79 -1.35
N MET A 407 -14.32 -34.82 -0.26
CA MET A 407 -13.05 -34.11 -0.14
C MET A 407 -11.93 -34.76 -0.95
N PRO A 408 -10.94 -33.98 -1.49
CA PRO A 408 -10.92 -32.51 -1.47
C PRO A 408 -11.81 -31.91 -2.58
N VAL A 409 -12.42 -30.75 -2.31
CA VAL A 409 -13.30 -30.08 -3.27
C VAL A 409 -13.35 -28.56 -3.00
N VAL A 410 -13.56 -27.80 -4.07
CA VAL A 410 -14.02 -26.41 -3.98
C VAL A 410 -15.47 -26.34 -4.43
N VAL A 411 -16.36 -25.83 -3.58
CA VAL A 411 -17.77 -25.64 -3.89
C VAL A 411 -17.99 -24.18 -4.24
N ASN A 412 -18.45 -23.89 -5.47
CA ASN A 412 -18.91 -22.58 -5.87
C ASN A 412 -20.40 -22.45 -5.58
N GLY A 413 -20.82 -21.44 -4.82
CA GLY A 413 -22.24 -21.24 -4.47
C GLY A 413 -22.57 -19.76 -4.29
N ARG A 414 -23.86 -19.53 -3.97
CA ARG A 414 -24.41 -18.21 -3.63
C ARG A 414 -25.32 -18.34 -2.40
N ILE A 415 -25.35 -17.30 -1.57
CA ILE A 415 -26.44 -17.05 -0.62
C ILE A 415 -27.46 -16.19 -1.37
N ALA A 416 -28.41 -16.85 -2.04
CA ALA A 416 -29.26 -16.20 -3.03
C ALA A 416 -30.33 -15.30 -2.42
N ARG A 417 -30.67 -15.49 -1.13
CA ARG A 417 -31.72 -14.73 -0.43
C ARG A 417 -31.31 -14.36 0.98
N PRO A 418 -31.80 -13.24 1.50
CA PRO A 418 -31.60 -12.87 2.91
C PRO A 418 -32.03 -14.00 3.85
N GLY A 419 -31.19 -14.30 4.86
CA GLY A 419 -31.40 -15.36 5.84
C GLY A 419 -31.22 -16.79 5.33
N GLU A 420 -30.81 -16.98 4.07
CA GLU A 420 -30.51 -18.30 3.52
C GLU A 420 -29.19 -18.84 4.08
N ALA A 421 -29.12 -20.16 4.25
CA ALA A 421 -27.91 -20.88 4.56
C ALA A 421 -27.66 -21.99 3.54
N ALA A 422 -26.41 -22.38 3.34
CA ALA A 422 -26.03 -23.53 2.54
C ALA A 422 -25.47 -24.63 3.44
N TYR A 423 -25.97 -25.87 3.29
CA TYR A 423 -25.52 -27.01 4.07
C TYR A 423 -24.79 -28.02 3.20
N PHE A 424 -23.60 -28.42 3.67
CA PHE A 424 -22.78 -29.47 3.04
C PHE A 424 -22.55 -30.60 4.01
N ARG A 425 -22.72 -31.85 3.55
CA ARG A 425 -22.43 -33.04 4.31
C ARG A 425 -21.10 -33.63 3.87
N ILE A 426 -20.23 -33.87 4.85
CA ILE A 426 -18.96 -34.58 4.69
C ILE A 426 -18.96 -35.81 5.59
N ASP A 427 -18.30 -36.88 5.15
CA ASP A 427 -18.06 -38.06 5.98
C ASP A 427 -16.57 -38.05 6.39
N GLY A 428 -16.27 -38.32 7.66
CA GLY A 428 -14.92 -38.29 8.21
C GLY A 428 -14.68 -39.35 9.27
N ARG A 429 -13.43 -39.53 9.66
CA ARG A 429 -12.97 -40.46 10.69
C ARG A 429 -12.49 -39.70 11.92
N ALA A 430 -12.43 -40.38 13.05
CA ALA A 430 -11.82 -39.83 14.27
C ALA A 430 -10.35 -39.44 13.96
N GLY A 431 -9.96 -38.24 14.33
CA GLY A 431 -8.62 -37.72 14.12
C GLY A 431 -8.36 -37.07 12.75
N ASP A 432 -9.29 -37.19 11.77
CA ASP A 432 -9.17 -36.48 10.51
C ASP A 432 -9.16 -34.96 10.76
N GLU A 433 -8.19 -34.28 10.22
CA GLU A 433 -8.12 -32.81 10.26
C GLU A 433 -8.75 -32.23 8.99
N ILE A 434 -9.71 -31.33 9.19
CA ILE A 434 -10.50 -30.73 8.12
C ILE A 434 -10.24 -29.25 8.07
N VAL A 435 -10.05 -28.73 6.85
CA VAL A 435 -10.01 -27.31 6.54
C VAL A 435 -11.24 -26.95 5.72
N ALA A 436 -12.00 -25.99 6.20
CA ALA A 436 -13.08 -25.36 5.44
C ALA A 436 -12.80 -23.85 5.36
N GLU A 437 -12.56 -23.35 4.15
CA GLU A 437 -12.17 -21.96 3.88
C GLU A 437 -13.11 -21.33 2.87
N VAL A 438 -13.67 -20.19 3.22
CA VAL A 438 -14.43 -19.35 2.29
C VAL A 438 -13.49 -18.35 1.63
N THR A 439 -13.67 -18.14 0.35
CA THR A 439 -13.10 -17.03 -0.40
C THR A 439 -14.26 -16.32 -1.12
N ALA A 440 -14.66 -15.19 -0.60
CA ALA A 440 -15.77 -14.38 -1.08
C ALA A 440 -15.38 -12.90 -1.09
N ARG A 441 -15.17 -12.29 0.07
CA ARG A 441 -14.77 -10.89 0.21
C ARG A 441 -13.48 -10.59 -0.54
N ARG A 442 -12.51 -11.47 -0.46
CA ARG A 442 -11.24 -11.38 -1.20
C ARG A 442 -11.40 -11.44 -2.72
N LEU A 443 -12.58 -11.85 -3.23
CA LEU A 443 -12.95 -11.88 -4.65
C LEU A 443 -14.06 -10.87 -5.01
N GLY A 444 -14.27 -9.84 -4.20
CA GLY A 444 -15.22 -8.78 -4.48
C GLY A 444 -16.69 -9.12 -4.18
N SER A 445 -16.99 -10.27 -3.56
CA SER A 445 -18.34 -10.59 -3.10
C SER A 445 -18.69 -9.83 -1.80
N PRO A 446 -19.90 -9.30 -1.65
CA PRO A 446 -20.32 -8.63 -0.42
C PRO A 446 -20.60 -9.59 0.74
N LEU A 447 -20.52 -10.90 0.53
CA LEU A 447 -20.75 -11.92 1.56
C LEU A 447 -19.82 -11.70 2.76
N ASP A 448 -20.41 -11.68 3.96
CA ASP A 448 -19.77 -11.70 5.25
C ASP A 448 -20.02 -13.11 5.82
N SER A 449 -19.05 -14.01 5.60
CA SER A 449 -19.33 -15.45 5.74
C SER A 449 -19.26 -15.94 7.18
N VAL A 450 -20.18 -16.84 7.55
CA VAL A 450 -20.16 -17.59 8.80
C VAL A 450 -20.08 -19.07 8.49
N LEU A 451 -19.09 -19.75 9.04
CA LEU A 451 -18.95 -21.20 8.97
C LEU A 451 -19.24 -21.85 10.32
N ARG A 452 -20.08 -22.89 10.30
CA ARG A 452 -20.35 -23.73 11.47
C ARG A 452 -20.29 -25.20 11.08
N LEU A 453 -19.46 -25.97 11.75
CA LEU A 453 -19.38 -27.42 11.60
C LEU A 453 -20.09 -28.11 12.77
N THR A 454 -21.01 -29.02 12.47
CA THR A 454 -21.74 -29.83 13.48
C THR A 454 -21.61 -31.32 13.18
N ASP A 455 -21.73 -32.15 14.21
CA ASP A 455 -21.87 -33.61 14.07
C ASP A 455 -23.28 -34.01 13.63
N ALA A 456 -23.52 -35.33 13.49
CA ALA A 456 -24.80 -35.87 13.12
C ALA A 456 -25.91 -35.60 14.19
N GLY A 457 -25.55 -35.40 15.44
CA GLY A 457 -26.46 -35.00 16.54
C GLY A 457 -26.79 -33.52 16.60
N GLY A 458 -26.09 -32.68 15.82
CA GLY A 458 -26.23 -31.22 15.85
C GLY A 458 -25.31 -30.52 16.84
N LYS A 459 -24.40 -31.25 17.50
CA LYS A 459 -23.40 -30.65 18.38
C LYS A 459 -22.40 -29.89 17.55
N GLN A 460 -22.16 -28.64 17.90
CA GLN A 460 -21.14 -27.80 17.24
C GLN A 460 -19.74 -28.34 17.55
N ILE A 461 -18.94 -28.53 16.49
CA ILE A 461 -17.56 -28.97 16.56
C ILE A 461 -16.63 -27.76 16.39
N ALA A 462 -16.94 -26.87 15.44
CA ALA A 462 -16.16 -25.67 15.16
C ALA A 462 -17.05 -24.55 14.62
N PHE A 463 -16.58 -23.32 14.78
CA PHE A 463 -17.25 -22.10 14.33
C PHE A 463 -16.20 -21.04 14.00
N ASN A 464 -16.41 -20.27 12.93
CA ASN A 464 -15.66 -19.08 12.62
C ASN A 464 -16.52 -18.16 11.72
N ASP A 465 -16.47 -16.86 11.98
CA ASP A 465 -17.11 -15.82 11.18
C ASP A 465 -16.09 -14.87 10.54
N ASP A 466 -14.93 -14.67 11.16
CA ASP A 466 -13.86 -13.84 10.67
C ASP A 466 -12.50 -14.55 10.79
N PHE A 467 -11.71 -14.51 9.74
CA PHE A 467 -10.34 -15.00 9.76
C PHE A 467 -9.38 -13.88 9.38
N GLU A 468 -8.53 -13.45 10.33
CA GLU A 468 -7.49 -12.46 10.07
C GLU A 468 -6.45 -13.00 9.09
N ASP A 469 -6.51 -12.55 7.84
CA ASP A 469 -5.52 -12.90 6.80
C ASP A 469 -4.44 -11.81 6.69
N PRO A 470 -3.21 -12.05 7.15
CA PRO A 470 -2.12 -11.08 7.04
C PRO A 470 -1.79 -10.70 5.59
N GLY A 471 -2.27 -11.47 4.61
CA GLY A 471 -2.10 -11.21 3.18
C GLY A 471 -3.22 -10.39 2.54
N ALA A 472 -4.23 -9.98 3.30
CA ALA A 472 -5.43 -9.30 2.76
C ALA A 472 -5.18 -7.85 2.27
N GLY A 473 -4.00 -7.28 2.53
CA GLY A 473 -3.62 -5.95 2.05
C GLY A 473 -4.55 -4.85 2.57
N LEU A 474 -5.23 -4.15 1.67
CA LEU A 474 -6.13 -3.04 2.01
C LEU A 474 -7.51 -3.49 2.55
N LEU A 475 -7.81 -4.79 2.53
CA LEU A 475 -9.04 -5.30 3.12
C LEU A 475 -8.90 -5.30 4.65
N THR A 476 -9.59 -4.37 5.31
CA THR A 476 -9.54 -4.20 6.77
C THR A 476 -10.66 -4.94 7.49
N HIS A 477 -11.70 -5.37 6.76
CA HIS A 477 -12.77 -6.22 7.26
C HIS A 477 -12.59 -7.66 6.79
N GLN A 478 -12.27 -8.56 7.71
CA GLN A 478 -11.83 -9.95 7.47
C GLN A 478 -13.02 -10.92 7.34
N ALA A 479 -13.97 -10.62 6.44
CA ALA A 479 -15.25 -11.29 6.31
C ALA A 479 -15.23 -12.71 5.71
N ASP A 480 -14.07 -13.24 5.36
CA ASP A 480 -13.93 -14.61 4.86
C ASP A 480 -13.60 -15.57 6.01
N SER A 481 -14.44 -16.56 6.25
CA SER A 481 -14.26 -17.52 7.36
C SER A 481 -13.28 -18.65 7.04
N LEU A 482 -12.53 -19.10 8.04
CA LEU A 482 -11.66 -20.28 7.97
C LEU A 482 -11.85 -21.16 9.20
N LEU A 483 -12.17 -22.45 9.00
CA LEU A 483 -12.17 -23.48 10.03
C LEU A 483 -11.03 -24.47 9.79
N ILE A 484 -10.23 -24.72 10.82
CA ILE A 484 -9.30 -25.84 10.88
C ILE A 484 -9.66 -26.64 12.15
N CYS A 485 -10.09 -27.87 12.00
CA CYS A 485 -10.51 -28.65 13.16
C CYS A 485 -10.25 -30.15 12.98
N ARG A 486 -10.08 -30.84 14.08
CA ARG A 486 -9.91 -32.30 14.12
C ARG A 486 -11.25 -32.95 14.49
N LEU A 487 -11.68 -33.92 13.68
CA LEU A 487 -12.94 -34.64 13.89
C LEU A 487 -12.85 -35.57 15.10
N PRO A 488 -13.84 -35.55 16.03
CA PRO A 488 -13.79 -36.35 17.27
C PRO A 488 -14.11 -37.84 17.06
N ALA A 489 -14.90 -38.18 16.04
CA ALA A 489 -15.36 -39.55 15.79
C ALA A 489 -15.53 -39.85 14.31
N LYS A 490 -15.71 -41.13 13.97
CA LYS A 490 -16.16 -41.54 12.63
C LYS A 490 -17.64 -41.21 12.48
N GLY A 491 -17.99 -40.47 11.41
CA GLY A 491 -19.41 -40.09 11.21
C GLY A 491 -19.62 -39.12 10.05
N SER A 492 -20.86 -38.67 9.94
CA SER A 492 -21.25 -37.61 9.03
C SER A 492 -21.27 -36.26 9.78
N TYR A 493 -20.71 -35.26 9.14
CA TYR A 493 -20.63 -33.90 9.64
C TYR A 493 -21.31 -32.93 8.68
N TYR A 494 -21.86 -31.85 9.20
CA TYR A 494 -22.62 -30.89 8.46
C TYR A 494 -21.97 -29.52 8.60
N LEU A 495 -21.50 -28.98 7.49
CA LEU A 495 -20.94 -27.66 7.39
C LEU A 495 -22.04 -26.71 6.91
N GLN A 496 -22.36 -25.72 7.71
CA GLN A 496 -23.29 -24.63 7.41
C GLN A 496 -22.49 -23.40 7.00
N LEU A 497 -22.89 -22.76 5.90
CA LEU A 497 -22.39 -21.46 5.45
C LEU A 497 -23.57 -20.50 5.32
N MET A 498 -23.43 -19.27 5.86
CA MET A 498 -24.43 -18.21 5.79
C MET A 498 -23.77 -16.84 5.82
N ASP A 499 -24.55 -15.80 5.59
CA ASP A 499 -24.11 -14.40 5.76
C ASP A 499 -24.32 -13.93 7.20
N ALA A 500 -23.31 -13.30 7.82
CA ALA A 500 -23.34 -12.81 9.20
C ALA A 500 -24.42 -11.74 9.42
N GLN A 501 -24.71 -10.94 8.41
CA GLN A 501 -25.72 -9.88 8.44
C GLN A 501 -27.10 -10.33 7.96
N ASN A 502 -27.27 -11.65 7.68
CA ASN A 502 -28.48 -12.22 7.10
C ASN A 502 -28.90 -11.59 5.76
N LYS A 503 -27.95 -11.06 5.00
CA LYS A 503 -28.15 -10.56 3.63
C LYS A 503 -28.03 -11.71 2.62
N GLY A 504 -28.30 -11.41 1.35
CA GLY A 504 -28.19 -12.36 0.25
C GLY A 504 -28.66 -11.72 -1.04
N GLY A 505 -28.22 -12.28 -2.15
CA GLY A 505 -28.50 -11.78 -3.48
C GLY A 505 -27.66 -12.51 -4.54
N PRO A 506 -27.86 -12.19 -5.82
CA PRO A 506 -27.09 -12.80 -6.90
C PRO A 506 -25.59 -12.51 -6.81
N GLU A 507 -25.19 -11.42 -6.16
CA GLU A 507 -23.79 -10.98 -5.94
C GLU A 507 -23.13 -11.66 -4.73
N TYR A 508 -23.91 -12.34 -3.84
CA TYR A 508 -23.38 -13.02 -2.65
C TYR A 508 -22.77 -14.39 -2.97
N GLY A 509 -21.88 -14.39 -3.97
CA GLY A 509 -21.15 -15.58 -4.38
C GLY A 509 -20.07 -15.98 -3.38
N TYR A 510 -19.72 -17.27 -3.33
CA TYR A 510 -18.62 -17.81 -2.54
C TYR A 510 -17.91 -18.97 -3.22
N ARG A 511 -16.66 -19.19 -2.84
CA ARG A 511 -15.89 -20.40 -3.06
C ARG A 511 -15.57 -21.01 -1.70
N LEU A 512 -16.07 -22.21 -1.46
CA LEU A 512 -15.85 -22.95 -0.22
C LEU A 512 -14.92 -24.12 -0.50
N ARG A 513 -13.68 -24.05 -0.06
CA ARG A 513 -12.75 -25.16 -0.04
C ARG A 513 -13.04 -26.07 1.15
N ILE A 514 -13.18 -27.35 0.90
CA ILE A 514 -13.29 -28.39 1.94
C ILE A 514 -12.23 -29.47 1.63
N SER A 515 -11.23 -29.60 2.50
CA SER A 515 -10.11 -30.52 2.26
C SER A 515 -9.44 -30.95 3.57
N HIS A 516 -8.55 -31.93 3.50
CA HIS A 516 -7.49 -32.04 4.51
C HIS A 516 -6.52 -30.85 4.39
N PRO A 517 -5.73 -30.55 5.44
CA PRO A 517 -4.71 -29.52 5.37
C PRO A 517 -3.81 -29.70 4.13
N ARG A 518 -3.49 -28.59 3.51
CA ARG A 518 -2.56 -28.49 2.37
C ARG A 518 -1.50 -27.45 2.74
N PRO A 519 -0.51 -27.86 3.56
CA PRO A 519 0.49 -26.95 4.05
C PRO A 519 1.15 -26.17 2.92
N ASP A 520 1.24 -24.86 3.06
CA ASP A 520 1.86 -23.96 2.08
C ASP A 520 2.31 -22.68 2.78
N PHE A 521 2.98 -21.80 2.07
CA PHE A 521 3.35 -20.48 2.56
C PHE A 521 3.36 -19.44 1.45
N GLU A 522 3.15 -18.19 1.83
CA GLU A 522 3.41 -17.02 1.02
C GLU A 522 4.44 -16.12 1.72
N LEU A 523 5.10 -15.25 0.97
CA LEU A 523 6.06 -14.31 1.52
C LEU A 523 5.72 -12.88 1.12
N ARG A 524 5.93 -11.96 2.05
CA ARG A 524 5.93 -10.52 1.80
C ARG A 524 7.30 -9.96 2.17
N VAL A 525 7.83 -9.04 1.33
CA VAL A 525 9.06 -8.30 1.60
C VAL A 525 8.78 -6.82 1.57
N ALA A 526 9.14 -6.11 2.63
CA ALA A 526 8.91 -4.68 2.79
C ALA A 526 10.21 -3.95 3.20
N PRO A 527 10.38 -2.70 2.70
CA PRO A 527 9.54 -1.97 1.76
C PRO A 527 9.72 -2.43 0.30
N SER A 528 8.80 -2.04 -0.60
CA SER A 528 8.87 -2.36 -2.04
C SER A 528 9.94 -1.55 -2.78
N SER A 529 10.32 -0.39 -2.25
CA SER A 529 11.41 0.45 -2.73
C SER A 529 12.53 0.49 -1.69
N LEU A 530 13.67 -0.10 -2.01
CA LEU A 530 14.80 -0.21 -1.11
C LEU A 530 15.97 0.67 -1.57
N ASN A 531 16.36 1.64 -0.74
CA ASN A 531 17.45 2.55 -0.98
C ASN A 531 18.67 2.16 -0.16
N LEU A 532 19.76 1.79 -0.83
CA LEU A 532 21.00 1.31 -0.24
C LEU A 532 22.15 2.25 -0.59
N ARG A 533 23.04 2.54 0.34
CA ARG A 533 24.32 3.13 -0.02
C ARG A 533 25.28 2.04 -0.52
N ALA A 534 26.07 2.35 -1.52
CA ALA A 534 27.05 1.43 -2.07
C ALA A 534 27.95 0.85 -0.97
N GLY A 535 28.09 -0.47 -0.91
CA GLY A 535 28.83 -1.20 0.10
C GLY A 535 28.21 -1.19 1.52
N ALA A 536 27.03 -0.61 1.71
CA ALA A 536 26.34 -0.61 3.01
C ALA A 536 25.34 -1.76 3.13
N THR A 537 25.01 -2.06 4.37
CA THR A 537 24.03 -3.08 4.77
C THR A 537 22.75 -2.41 5.29
N THR A 538 21.59 -2.93 4.91
CA THR A 538 20.29 -2.43 5.36
C THR A 538 19.40 -3.59 5.81
N PRO A 539 18.67 -3.47 6.93
CA PRO A 539 17.72 -4.47 7.36
C PRO A 539 16.46 -4.44 6.48
N ILE A 540 15.89 -5.62 6.24
CA ILE A 540 14.68 -5.84 5.46
C ILE A 540 13.74 -6.72 6.27
N ALA A 541 12.45 -6.38 6.31
CA ALA A 541 11.45 -7.21 6.93
C ALA A 541 10.91 -8.24 5.93
N VAL A 542 10.91 -9.50 6.30
CA VAL A 542 10.27 -10.60 5.57
C VAL A 542 9.19 -11.19 6.45
N ARG A 543 7.97 -11.28 5.94
CA ARG A 543 6.84 -11.95 6.60
C ARG A 543 6.46 -13.20 5.85
N ALA A 544 6.27 -14.28 6.57
CA ALA A 544 5.73 -15.54 6.07
C ALA A 544 4.26 -15.63 6.46
N ILE A 545 3.40 -15.82 5.47
CA ILE A 545 1.99 -16.11 5.65
C ILE A 545 1.86 -17.62 5.52
N ARG A 546 1.76 -18.30 6.66
CA ARG A 546 1.68 -19.74 6.74
C ARG A 546 0.25 -20.21 6.52
N ARG A 547 0.07 -21.22 5.69
CA ARG A 547 -1.24 -21.76 5.34
C ARG A 547 -1.39 -23.20 5.84
N ASP A 548 -2.57 -23.58 6.25
CA ASP A 548 -2.96 -24.94 6.61
C ASP A 548 -1.99 -25.63 7.59
N GLY A 549 -1.52 -24.88 8.61
CA GLY A 549 -0.65 -25.45 9.65
C GLY A 549 0.82 -25.62 9.26
N PHE A 550 1.28 -25.12 8.11
CA PHE A 550 2.71 -25.13 7.78
C PHE A 550 3.51 -24.38 8.85
N ALA A 551 4.43 -25.09 9.50
CA ALA A 551 5.29 -24.51 10.54
C ALA A 551 6.80 -24.67 10.25
N GLY A 552 7.18 -25.21 9.08
CA GLY A 552 8.57 -25.48 8.73
C GLY A 552 9.43 -24.21 8.57
N GLU A 553 10.75 -24.39 8.57
CA GLU A 553 11.70 -23.34 8.20
C GLU A 553 11.60 -23.01 6.72
N ILE A 554 11.81 -21.72 6.36
CA ILE A 554 11.82 -21.25 4.98
C ILE A 554 13.18 -20.62 4.70
N ALA A 555 14.00 -21.24 3.86
CA ALA A 555 15.27 -20.70 3.40
C ALA A 555 15.02 -19.61 2.34
N LEU A 556 15.71 -18.46 2.45
CA LEU A 556 15.53 -17.32 1.58
C LEU A 556 16.71 -17.18 0.61
N ALA A 557 16.43 -16.75 -0.61
CA ALA A 557 17.46 -16.49 -1.62
C ALA A 557 17.06 -15.33 -2.55
N LEU A 558 18.06 -14.59 -3.02
CA LEU A 558 17.86 -13.56 -4.05
C LEU A 558 17.79 -14.22 -5.44
N ARG A 559 16.96 -13.65 -6.31
CA ARG A 559 16.88 -13.93 -7.74
C ARG A 559 16.97 -12.63 -8.52
N ASN A 560 17.50 -12.71 -9.74
CA ASN A 560 17.66 -11.54 -10.63
C ASN A 560 18.47 -10.40 -10.01
N ALA A 561 19.26 -10.70 -8.98
CA ALA A 561 20.18 -9.76 -8.37
C ALA A 561 21.59 -10.00 -8.94
N PRO A 562 22.37 -8.93 -9.24
CA PRO A 562 23.80 -9.09 -9.52
C PRO A 562 24.52 -9.83 -8.40
N GLY A 563 25.58 -10.61 -8.75
CA GLY A 563 26.23 -11.54 -7.83
C GLY A 563 26.87 -10.93 -6.58
N ASP A 564 27.05 -9.61 -6.54
CA ASP A 564 27.71 -8.90 -5.46
C ASP A 564 26.77 -8.43 -4.33
N PHE A 565 25.45 -8.70 -4.43
CA PHE A 565 24.55 -8.51 -3.31
C PHE A 565 24.69 -9.64 -2.31
N LEU A 566 24.81 -9.31 -1.02
CA LEU A 566 24.90 -10.29 0.08
C LEU A 566 23.62 -10.25 0.92
N LEU A 567 22.86 -11.34 0.91
CA LEU A 567 21.73 -11.56 1.83
C LEU A 567 22.22 -12.31 3.06
N SER A 568 22.05 -11.75 4.24
CA SER A 568 22.49 -12.35 5.51
C SER A 568 21.31 -12.64 6.44
N GLY A 569 21.39 -13.72 7.20
CA GLY A 569 20.30 -14.19 8.05
C GLY A 569 19.13 -14.76 7.23
N ALA A 570 19.45 -15.43 6.11
CA ALA A 570 18.55 -15.77 5.02
C ALA A 570 17.65 -16.98 5.33
N ALA A 571 16.93 -16.95 6.47
CA ALA A 571 15.92 -17.95 6.81
C ALA A 571 14.80 -17.34 7.67
N VAL A 572 13.57 -17.76 7.41
CA VAL A 572 12.44 -17.57 8.35
C VAL A 572 12.40 -18.82 9.22
N PRO A 573 12.66 -18.72 10.53
CA PRO A 573 12.69 -19.89 11.40
C PRO A 573 11.33 -20.62 11.46
N ALA A 574 11.38 -21.89 11.79
CA ALA A 574 10.18 -22.69 12.01
C ALA A 574 9.29 -22.05 13.08
N GLY A 575 7.98 -22.02 12.83
CA GLY A 575 6.97 -21.46 13.74
C GLY A 575 6.96 -19.93 13.84
N GLN A 576 7.81 -19.21 13.12
CA GLN A 576 7.82 -17.75 13.10
C GLN A 576 7.23 -17.20 11.80
N ASP A 577 6.49 -16.09 11.92
CA ASP A 577 5.84 -15.43 10.79
C ASP A 577 6.57 -14.16 10.33
N LYS A 578 7.61 -13.74 11.06
CA LYS A 578 8.40 -12.56 10.73
C LYS A 578 9.87 -12.81 11.01
N VAL A 579 10.71 -12.35 10.09
CA VAL A 579 12.15 -12.26 10.31
C VAL A 579 12.67 -10.95 9.72
N ARG A 580 13.71 -10.39 10.35
CA ARG A 580 14.50 -9.31 9.76
C ARG A 580 15.79 -9.91 9.22
N VAL A 581 16.01 -9.76 7.92
CA VAL A 581 17.25 -10.14 7.23
C VAL A 581 18.00 -8.88 6.84
N THR A 582 19.25 -9.00 6.41
CA THR A 582 19.98 -7.83 5.91
C THR A 582 20.44 -8.04 4.47
N LEU A 583 20.36 -6.97 3.69
CA LEU A 583 20.89 -6.90 2.33
C LEU A 583 22.08 -5.94 2.31
N THR A 584 23.24 -6.42 1.90
CA THR A 584 24.43 -5.60 1.66
C THR A 584 24.53 -5.31 0.17
N ALA A 585 24.66 -4.03 -0.18
CA ALA A 585 24.77 -3.59 -1.56
C ALA A 585 26.20 -3.78 -2.10
N PRO A 586 26.37 -3.99 -3.42
CA PRO A 586 27.67 -3.94 -4.08
C PRO A 586 28.28 -2.52 -4.05
N ALA A 587 29.54 -2.41 -4.49
CA ALA A 587 30.27 -1.14 -4.50
C ALA A 587 29.72 -0.09 -5.47
N ALA A 588 29.03 -0.51 -6.53
CA ALA A 588 28.40 0.36 -7.51
C ALA A 588 27.31 -0.38 -8.29
N VAL A 589 26.20 0.31 -8.53
CA VAL A 589 25.15 -0.08 -9.47
C VAL A 589 24.60 1.21 -10.10
N SER A 590 24.58 1.27 -11.41
CA SER A 590 24.27 2.52 -12.14
C SER A 590 22.78 2.87 -12.20
N LEU A 591 21.88 1.90 -12.19
CA LEU A 591 20.42 2.07 -12.34
C LEU A 591 19.68 1.32 -11.23
N PRO A 592 18.44 1.73 -10.90
CA PRO A 592 17.56 0.90 -10.09
C PRO A 592 17.33 -0.47 -10.72
N LEU A 593 17.30 -1.49 -9.89
CA LEU A 593 17.12 -2.87 -10.28
C LEU A 593 15.79 -3.39 -9.74
N SER A 594 15.09 -4.19 -10.53
CA SER A 594 14.02 -5.04 -10.04
C SER A 594 14.62 -6.41 -9.70
N ILE A 595 14.69 -6.74 -8.41
CA ILE A 595 15.18 -8.02 -7.92
C ILE A 595 14.03 -8.83 -7.29
N GLN A 596 14.28 -10.09 -6.99
CA GLN A 596 13.30 -10.97 -6.38
C GLN A 596 13.88 -11.65 -5.15
N LEU A 597 13.06 -11.83 -4.12
CA LEU A 597 13.32 -12.70 -3.00
C LEU A 597 12.49 -13.98 -3.17
N THR A 598 13.12 -15.14 -3.02
CA THR A 598 12.42 -16.44 -3.04
C THR A 598 12.60 -17.14 -1.70
N GLY A 599 11.55 -17.83 -1.26
CA GLY A 599 11.62 -18.74 -0.13
C GLY A 599 11.46 -20.18 -0.57
N ARG A 600 12.19 -21.07 0.05
CA ARG A 600 12.19 -22.50 -0.21
C ARG A 600 12.00 -23.26 1.10
N ALA A 601 11.06 -24.20 1.10
CA ALA A 601 10.80 -25.07 2.24
C ALA A 601 10.53 -26.52 1.78
N ILE A 602 10.71 -27.46 2.69
CA ILE A 602 10.29 -28.86 2.46
C ILE A 602 8.89 -29.04 3.06
N ILE A 603 7.95 -29.41 2.22
CA ILE A 603 6.55 -29.67 2.59
C ILE A 603 6.20 -31.08 2.10
N ASP A 604 5.77 -31.96 3.00
CA ASP A 604 5.45 -33.36 2.70
C ASP A 604 6.56 -34.09 1.91
N GLY A 605 7.83 -33.79 2.26
CA GLY A 605 8.99 -34.38 1.60
C GLY A 605 9.35 -33.76 0.25
N HIS A 606 8.61 -32.76 -0.23
CA HIS A 606 8.88 -32.11 -1.51
C HIS A 606 9.38 -30.67 -1.29
N GLU A 607 10.29 -30.24 -2.16
CA GLU A 607 10.75 -28.86 -2.17
C GLU A 607 9.70 -27.95 -2.81
N VAL A 608 9.25 -26.96 -2.04
CA VAL A 608 8.31 -25.93 -2.49
C VAL A 608 9.00 -24.58 -2.49
N THR A 609 8.97 -23.88 -3.63
CA THR A 609 9.52 -22.54 -3.78
C THR A 609 8.41 -21.54 -4.01
N ARG A 610 8.47 -20.38 -3.31
CA ARG A 610 7.55 -19.25 -3.46
C ARG A 610 8.35 -17.97 -3.64
N THR A 611 7.93 -17.13 -4.59
CA THR A 611 8.48 -15.78 -4.74
C THR A 611 7.79 -14.86 -3.75
N ALA A 612 8.56 -14.05 -3.03
CA ALA A 612 8.03 -13.05 -2.14
C ALA A 612 7.35 -11.93 -2.95
N ILE A 613 6.18 -11.52 -2.52
CA ILE A 613 5.48 -10.37 -3.06
C ILE A 613 6.02 -9.13 -2.36
N PRO A 614 6.54 -8.13 -3.08
CA PRO A 614 6.89 -6.84 -2.51
C PRO A 614 5.67 -6.18 -1.88
N ALA A 615 5.86 -5.45 -0.80
CA ALA A 615 4.74 -4.81 -0.11
C ALA A 615 5.17 -3.49 0.54
N GLU A 616 4.21 -2.59 0.67
CA GLU A 616 4.29 -1.45 1.60
C GLU A 616 3.60 -1.83 2.90
N ASP A 617 4.27 -1.54 4.02
CA ASP A 617 3.71 -1.77 5.37
C ASP A 617 2.95 -0.51 5.79
N MET A 618 1.63 -0.53 5.65
CA MET A 618 0.74 0.59 5.96
C MET A 618 0.13 0.43 7.34
N GLU A 619 0.19 1.50 8.12
CA GLU A 619 -0.31 1.54 9.49
C GLU A 619 -1.73 2.10 9.55
N GLN A 620 -2.63 1.40 10.25
CA GLN A 620 -3.99 1.82 10.53
C GLN A 620 -4.13 2.19 12.02
N ALA A 621 -4.54 3.43 12.29
CA ALA A 621 -4.87 3.91 13.63
C ALA A 621 -3.80 3.59 14.70
N PHE A 622 -2.52 3.61 14.35
CA PHE A 622 -1.35 3.32 15.22
C PHE A 622 -1.28 1.90 15.81
N ALA A 623 -2.14 0.99 15.35
CA ALA A 623 -2.25 -0.33 15.96
C ALA A 623 -2.06 -1.49 14.98
N TYR A 624 -2.54 -1.36 13.76
CA TYR A 624 -2.56 -2.46 12.79
C TYR A 624 -1.67 -2.14 11.60
N HIS A 625 -0.95 -3.16 11.14
CA HIS A 625 -0.07 -3.09 9.97
C HIS A 625 -0.65 -3.93 8.83
N HIS A 626 -0.82 -3.31 7.68
CA HIS A 626 -1.33 -3.94 6.47
C HIS A 626 -0.24 -4.00 5.40
N LEU A 627 0.05 -5.21 4.93
CA LEU A 627 1.04 -5.44 3.87
C LEU A 627 0.38 -5.31 2.50
N VAL A 628 0.40 -4.11 1.96
CA VAL A 628 -0.19 -3.81 0.64
C VAL A 628 0.76 -4.28 -0.45
N ALA A 629 0.29 -5.22 -1.27
CA ALA A 629 1.09 -5.84 -2.33
C ALA A 629 1.45 -4.83 -3.44
N GLU A 630 2.67 -4.94 -3.95
CA GLU A 630 3.22 -4.12 -5.02
C GLU A 630 3.79 -5.00 -6.14
N ASP A 631 3.88 -4.46 -7.37
CA ASP A 631 4.27 -5.22 -8.57
C ASP A 631 5.74 -5.60 -8.59
N ALA A 632 6.62 -4.75 -8.06
CA ALA A 632 8.06 -4.92 -8.18
C ALA A 632 8.81 -4.54 -6.90
N TRP A 633 9.82 -5.33 -6.56
CA TRP A 633 10.80 -4.99 -5.53
C TRP A 633 11.97 -4.25 -6.17
N MET A 634 11.95 -2.93 -6.03
CA MET A 634 12.91 -2.04 -6.66
C MET A 634 14.03 -1.70 -5.68
N VAL A 635 15.27 -1.84 -6.12
CA VAL A 635 16.46 -1.52 -5.34
C VAL A 635 17.27 -0.43 -6.03
N ARG A 636 17.61 0.62 -5.29
CA ARG A 636 18.49 1.71 -5.72
C ARG A 636 19.76 1.71 -4.88
N VAL A 637 20.90 1.58 -5.51
CA VAL A 637 22.20 1.75 -4.86
C VAL A 637 22.71 3.16 -5.11
N LEU A 638 22.99 3.89 -4.03
CA LEU A 638 23.36 5.31 -4.06
C LEU A 638 24.88 5.49 -3.88
N GLY A 639 25.47 6.34 -4.71
CA GLY A 639 26.87 6.69 -4.66
C GLY A 639 27.79 5.54 -5.08
N GLU A 640 29.09 5.75 -4.89
CA GLU A 640 30.13 4.74 -5.06
C GLU A 640 30.67 4.35 -3.69
N GLY A 641 30.78 3.07 -3.43
CA GLY A 641 31.33 2.52 -2.20
C GLY A 641 32.72 1.92 -2.41
N PRO A 642 33.47 1.70 -1.35
CA PRO A 642 34.72 0.98 -1.44
C PRO A 642 34.47 -0.43 -1.96
N ARG A 643 35.18 -0.83 -3.01
CA ARG A 643 35.17 -2.21 -3.51
C ARG A 643 35.59 -3.17 -2.40
N GLY A 644 34.76 -4.16 -2.15
CA GLY A 644 34.97 -5.14 -1.10
C GLY A 644 34.82 -4.52 0.30
N ALA A 645 33.59 -4.21 0.72
CA ALA A 645 33.31 -3.76 2.08
C ALA A 645 33.80 -4.75 3.15
N GLY A 646 34.17 -5.96 2.74
CA GLY A 646 34.77 -6.97 3.59
C GLY A 646 33.84 -7.56 4.65
N TRP A 647 32.54 -7.21 4.60
CA TRP A 647 31.56 -7.84 5.47
C TRP A 647 31.44 -9.31 5.18
N ARG A 648 31.35 -10.14 6.21
CA ARG A 648 31.15 -11.58 6.07
C ARG A 648 29.83 -11.97 6.72
N ALA A 649 29.03 -12.78 6.04
CA ALA A 649 27.87 -13.41 6.63
C ALA A 649 28.29 -14.53 7.58
N PHE A 650 27.42 -14.86 8.51
CA PHE A 650 27.57 -16.03 9.36
C PHE A 650 27.04 -17.25 8.62
N ASP A 651 27.86 -18.30 8.51
CA ASP A 651 27.48 -19.56 7.84
C ASP A 651 26.54 -20.41 8.70
N LYS A 652 26.60 -20.24 10.04
CA LYS A 652 25.81 -21.02 10.99
C LYS A 652 25.23 -20.11 12.08
N PRO A 653 24.06 -20.46 12.65
CA PRO A 653 23.50 -19.74 13.79
C PRO A 653 24.41 -19.80 15.02
N VAL A 654 24.58 -18.67 15.69
CA VAL A 654 25.29 -18.55 16.94
C VAL A 654 24.42 -19.14 18.05
N GLN A 655 24.98 -20.10 18.80
CA GLN A 655 24.30 -20.72 19.94
C GLN A 655 24.38 -19.81 21.15
N LEU A 656 23.31 -19.15 21.52
CA LEU A 656 23.24 -18.24 22.69
C LEU A 656 22.75 -19.01 23.91
N ARG A 657 23.58 -19.08 24.95
CA ARG A 657 23.23 -19.79 26.20
C ARG A 657 22.31 -18.95 27.08
N ARG A 658 21.15 -19.51 27.43
CA ARG A 658 20.19 -18.89 28.35
C ARG A 658 20.83 -18.70 29.73
N GLY A 659 20.68 -17.51 30.33
CA GLY A 659 21.30 -17.16 31.60
C GLY A 659 22.80 -16.96 31.54
N GLY A 660 23.43 -17.05 30.38
CA GLY A 660 24.86 -16.99 30.16
C GLY A 660 25.32 -15.88 29.23
N ALA A 661 26.60 -15.84 29.00
CA ALA A 661 27.26 -14.97 28.04
C ALA A 661 27.93 -15.80 26.93
N THR A 662 27.79 -15.37 25.68
CA THR A 662 28.33 -16.05 24.51
C THR A 662 29.24 -15.09 23.76
N PRO A 663 30.55 -15.40 23.59
CA PRO A 663 31.42 -14.62 22.74
C PRO A 663 31.13 -14.87 21.25
N VAL A 664 31.08 -13.81 20.48
CA VAL A 664 30.85 -13.82 19.02
C VAL A 664 31.96 -13.01 18.38
N GLU A 665 32.67 -13.60 17.44
CA GLU A 665 33.70 -12.91 16.69
C GLU A 665 33.11 -12.26 15.46
N LEU A 666 33.24 -10.93 15.35
CA LEU A 666 32.76 -10.15 14.20
C LEU A 666 33.95 -9.66 13.39
N PHE A 667 33.95 -9.94 12.11
CA PHE A 667 34.88 -9.29 11.19
C PHE A 667 34.42 -7.86 10.97
N VAL A 668 35.26 -6.89 11.25
CA VAL A 668 35.04 -5.46 11.05
C VAL A 668 36.23 -4.86 10.33
N PRO A 669 36.07 -4.29 9.14
CA PRO A 669 37.19 -3.68 8.44
C PRO A 669 37.93 -2.64 9.32
N PRO A 670 39.28 -2.59 9.33
CA PRO A 670 40.08 -1.76 10.23
C PRO A 670 39.68 -0.28 10.25
N ARG A 671 39.27 0.27 9.10
CA ARG A 671 38.81 1.66 8.96
C ARG A 671 37.58 2.03 9.80
N PHE A 672 36.79 1.05 10.23
CA PHE A 672 35.59 1.26 11.05
C PHE A 672 35.84 1.03 12.53
N GLN A 673 36.94 0.36 12.94
CA GLN A 673 37.19 -0.07 14.31
C GLN A 673 37.48 1.08 15.28
N LYS A 674 38.17 2.14 14.82
CA LYS A 674 38.60 3.23 15.71
C LYS A 674 37.38 4.01 16.26
N GLY A 675 37.17 3.90 17.59
CA GLY A 675 36.10 4.59 18.32
C GLY A 675 34.68 4.08 17.94
N MET A 676 34.60 2.91 17.33
CA MET A 676 33.29 2.28 16.98
C MET A 676 32.65 1.72 18.26
N GLN A 677 31.35 1.99 18.37
CA GLN A 677 30.43 1.36 19.31
C GLN A 677 29.39 0.58 18.56
N LEU A 678 28.84 -0.46 19.19
CA LEU A 678 27.80 -1.32 18.65
C LEU A 678 26.55 -1.27 19.53
N ALA A 679 25.38 -1.21 18.89
CA ALA A 679 24.10 -1.37 19.56
C ALA A 679 23.26 -2.42 18.83
N LEU A 680 22.49 -3.21 19.56
CA LEU A 680 21.49 -4.09 18.97
C LEU A 680 20.30 -3.23 18.47
N ASN A 681 19.85 -3.52 17.27
CA ASN A 681 18.71 -2.90 16.63
C ASN A 681 17.48 -3.80 16.82
N GLU A 682 16.53 -3.39 17.67
CA GLU A 682 15.32 -4.12 18.03
C GLU A 682 15.59 -5.61 18.35
N PRO A 683 16.41 -5.90 19.38
CA PRO A 683 16.70 -7.28 19.75
C PRO A 683 15.46 -7.96 20.38
N PRO A 684 15.38 -9.29 20.33
CA PRO A 684 14.44 -10.03 21.16
C PRO A 684 14.66 -9.72 22.64
N GLU A 685 13.57 -9.76 23.41
CA GLU A 685 13.62 -9.47 24.85
C GLU A 685 14.65 -10.34 25.58
N GLY A 686 15.43 -9.71 26.45
CA GLY A 686 16.45 -10.36 27.26
C GLY A 686 17.77 -10.64 26.56
N ILE A 687 17.96 -10.25 25.30
CA ILE A 687 19.26 -10.32 24.61
C ILE A 687 19.90 -8.94 24.64
N SER A 688 21.15 -8.86 25.15
CA SER A 688 21.90 -7.61 25.29
C SER A 688 23.40 -7.79 24.98
N ILE A 689 24.07 -6.68 24.68
CA ILE A 689 25.53 -6.64 24.58
C ILE A 689 26.11 -6.46 25.98
N GLN A 690 26.96 -7.38 26.39
CA GLN A 690 27.72 -7.28 27.66
C GLN A 690 29.02 -6.50 27.48
N SER A 691 29.78 -6.80 26.41
CA SER A 691 31.03 -6.11 26.10
C SER A 691 31.39 -6.20 24.63
N VAL A 692 32.18 -5.22 24.17
CA VAL A 692 32.79 -5.18 22.83
C VAL A 692 34.28 -4.92 23.01
N THR A 693 35.14 -5.86 22.56
CA THR A 693 36.59 -5.76 22.68
C THR A 693 37.19 -5.73 21.26
N PRO A 694 37.98 -4.69 20.92
CA PRO A 694 38.68 -4.61 19.64
C PRO A 694 39.68 -5.77 19.45
N LYS A 695 39.79 -6.25 18.19
CA LYS A 695 40.75 -7.23 17.71
C LYS A 695 41.42 -6.70 16.44
N ARG A 696 42.55 -7.28 16.01
CA ARG A 696 43.28 -6.82 14.81
C ARG A 696 42.41 -6.75 13.56
N ASP A 697 41.56 -7.75 13.33
CA ASP A 697 40.73 -7.86 12.12
C ASP A 697 39.24 -7.84 12.44
N GLY A 698 38.82 -7.26 13.57
CA GLY A 698 37.44 -7.24 13.99
C GLY A 698 37.19 -6.86 15.44
N VAL A 699 36.13 -7.39 15.99
CA VAL A 699 35.79 -7.21 17.41
C VAL A 699 35.27 -8.53 18.00
N PHE A 700 35.55 -8.74 19.27
CA PHE A 700 34.86 -9.72 20.09
C PHE A 700 33.65 -9.06 20.73
N LEU A 701 32.47 -9.56 20.39
CA LEU A 701 31.20 -9.16 20.96
C LEU A 701 30.78 -10.23 21.97
N VAL A 702 30.50 -9.86 23.19
CA VAL A 702 29.93 -10.77 24.18
C VAL A 702 28.44 -10.47 24.31
N LEU A 703 27.61 -11.43 23.89
CA LEU A 703 26.15 -11.36 23.99
C LEU A 703 25.69 -12.08 25.26
N ARG A 704 24.81 -11.43 26.02
CA ARG A 704 24.17 -11.99 27.21
C ARG A 704 22.71 -12.26 26.96
N VAL A 705 22.25 -13.43 27.40
CA VAL A 705 20.85 -13.80 27.41
C VAL A 705 20.33 -13.89 28.84
N ALA A 706 19.30 -13.18 29.19
CA ALA A 706 18.66 -13.23 30.48
C ALA A 706 18.02 -14.61 30.74
N ALA A 707 18.10 -15.12 31.97
CA ALA A 707 17.62 -16.43 32.31
C ALA A 707 16.09 -16.58 32.21
N ASN A 708 15.36 -15.46 32.35
CA ASN A 708 13.88 -15.43 32.47
C ASN A 708 13.16 -14.83 31.25
N ALA A 709 13.87 -14.29 30.28
CA ALA A 709 13.26 -13.51 29.19
C ALA A 709 13.22 -14.25 27.84
N SER A 710 14.18 -15.11 27.52
CA SER A 710 14.24 -15.82 26.25
C SER A 710 14.03 -17.32 26.44
N GLN A 711 13.15 -17.92 25.66
CA GLN A 711 12.90 -19.36 25.72
C GLN A 711 13.93 -20.14 24.91
N PRO A 712 14.34 -21.35 25.37
CA PRO A 712 15.15 -22.28 24.55
C PRO A 712 14.45 -22.58 23.22
N GLY A 713 15.22 -22.69 22.14
CA GLY A 713 14.68 -22.88 20.80
C GLY A 713 14.28 -21.59 20.08
N LEU A 714 14.32 -20.42 20.72
CA LEU A 714 14.13 -19.15 20.03
C LEU A 714 15.23 -18.95 18.99
N LYS A 715 14.84 -18.78 17.74
CA LYS A 715 15.73 -18.53 16.58
C LYS A 715 15.41 -17.19 15.95
N GLY A 716 16.37 -16.63 15.24
CA GLY A 716 16.17 -15.37 14.51
C GLY A 716 17.49 -14.74 14.11
N ASN A 717 17.44 -13.43 13.87
CA ASN A 717 18.59 -12.64 13.49
C ASN A 717 18.80 -11.50 14.47
N LEU A 718 20.04 -11.30 14.92
CA LEU A 718 20.47 -10.09 15.60
C LEU A 718 21.04 -9.13 14.57
N ILE A 719 20.59 -7.89 14.62
CA ILE A 719 21.06 -6.81 13.77
C ILE A 719 21.79 -5.81 14.65
N LEU A 720 22.99 -5.43 14.23
CA LEU A 720 23.87 -4.52 14.95
C LEU A 720 24.05 -3.23 14.17
N ASP A 721 23.81 -2.10 14.81
CA ASP A 721 24.17 -0.79 14.30
C ASP A 721 25.52 -0.35 14.89
N ALA A 722 26.42 0.08 14.00
CA ALA A 722 27.71 0.65 14.35
C ALA A 722 27.62 2.18 14.34
N PHE A 723 28.19 2.83 15.34
CA PHE A 723 28.23 4.29 15.45
C PHE A 723 29.48 4.77 16.17
N ARG A 724 29.76 6.05 16.10
CA ARG A 724 30.74 6.75 16.95
C ARG A 724 30.02 7.79 17.79
N GLU A 725 30.44 7.96 19.01
CA GLU A 725 30.03 9.10 19.82
C GLU A 725 30.90 10.30 19.49
N ALA A 726 30.28 11.43 19.16
CA ALA A 726 30.97 12.68 19.02
C ALA A 726 31.53 13.11 20.40
N ALA A 727 32.71 13.74 20.40
CA ALA A 727 33.25 14.31 21.63
C ALA A 727 32.20 15.24 22.27
N PRO A 728 32.02 15.15 23.62
CA PRO A 728 31.06 15.99 24.31
C PRO A 728 31.37 17.48 24.05
N ASP A 729 30.39 18.26 23.66
CA ASP A 729 30.55 19.71 23.56
C ASP A 729 30.69 20.29 24.97
N PRO A 730 31.87 20.90 25.31
CA PRO A 730 32.09 21.43 26.65
C PRO A 730 31.05 22.49 27.10
N LYS A 731 30.32 23.08 26.14
CA LYS A 731 29.28 24.10 26.38
C LYS A 731 27.86 23.53 26.49
N ALA A 732 27.70 22.21 26.28
CA ALA A 732 26.40 21.54 26.28
C ALA A 732 26.30 20.42 27.29
N ALA A 733 26.69 20.67 28.54
CA ALA A 733 26.83 19.70 29.62
C ALA A 733 25.60 18.86 30.00
N ALA A 734 24.44 19.04 29.33
CA ALA A 734 23.22 18.29 29.62
C ALA A 734 22.63 17.55 28.39
N LYS A 735 23.30 17.53 27.23
CA LYS A 735 22.79 16.81 26.05
C LYS A 735 23.54 15.50 25.86
N PRO A 736 22.85 14.37 25.60
CA PRO A 736 23.53 13.12 25.28
C PRO A 736 24.46 13.31 24.07
N ALA A 737 25.62 12.64 24.11
CA ALA A 737 26.59 12.71 23.02
C ALA A 737 25.92 12.36 21.67
N LYS A 738 26.19 13.19 20.67
CA LYS A 738 25.61 13.00 19.34
C LYS A 738 26.22 11.74 18.69
N ARG A 739 25.41 10.73 18.42
CA ARG A 739 25.84 9.52 17.73
C ARG A 739 26.00 9.79 16.24
N GLN A 740 27.15 9.46 15.69
CA GLN A 740 27.42 9.48 14.26
C GLN A 740 27.28 8.04 13.74
N PRO A 741 26.26 7.71 12.90
CA PRO A 741 26.09 6.36 12.38
C PRO A 741 27.25 6.00 11.43
N LEU A 742 27.74 4.78 11.55
CA LEU A 742 28.74 4.18 10.66
C LEU A 742 28.08 3.17 9.70
N GLY A 743 26.89 2.64 10.04
CA GLY A 743 26.12 1.69 9.25
C GLY A 743 25.64 0.50 10.08
N THR A 744 24.92 -0.39 9.42
CA THR A 744 24.41 -1.64 9.98
C THR A 744 25.31 -2.79 9.53
N LEU A 745 25.54 -3.78 10.39
CA LEU A 745 26.30 -5.00 10.08
C LEU A 745 25.38 -6.06 9.46
N PRO A 746 25.93 -7.03 8.69
CA PRO A 746 25.20 -8.21 8.27
C PRO A 746 24.55 -8.92 9.45
N ALA A 747 23.33 -9.41 9.27
CA ALA A 747 22.56 -10.08 10.30
C ALA A 747 23.30 -11.30 10.85
N ILE A 748 23.25 -11.49 12.16
CA ILE A 748 23.81 -12.62 12.88
C ILE A 748 22.67 -13.60 13.20
N PRO A 749 22.56 -14.72 12.49
CA PRO A 749 21.59 -15.73 12.86
C PRO A 749 21.93 -16.33 14.22
N PHE A 750 20.94 -16.56 15.07
CA PHE A 750 21.13 -17.11 16.40
C PHE A 750 20.09 -18.17 16.76
N GLU A 751 20.43 -18.98 17.74
CA GLU A 751 19.52 -19.90 18.41
C GLU A 751 19.81 -19.87 19.93
N VAL A 752 18.75 -19.68 20.73
CA VAL A 752 18.85 -19.76 22.18
C VAL A 752 18.85 -21.22 22.62
N VAL A 753 19.89 -21.64 23.32
CA VAL A 753 20.03 -22.99 23.88
C VAL A 753 20.01 -22.96 25.40
N ASP A 754 19.63 -24.09 26.01
CA ASP A 754 19.72 -24.19 27.50
C ASP A 754 21.15 -23.93 27.99
N GLY A 755 21.24 -23.18 29.04
CA GLY A 755 22.50 -23.08 29.81
C GLY A 755 22.84 -24.47 30.33
N ALA A 756 24.11 -24.94 30.13
CA ALA A 756 24.52 -26.14 30.79
C ALA A 756 24.30 -25.95 32.31
N ALA A 757 23.52 -26.86 32.91
CA ALA A 757 23.39 -26.89 34.36
C ALA A 757 24.82 -26.93 34.92
N GLY A 758 25.22 -25.86 35.61
CA GLY A 758 26.53 -25.81 36.25
C GLY A 758 26.69 -27.06 37.12
N LYS A 759 27.70 -27.88 36.82
CA LYS A 759 28.23 -28.85 37.76
C LYS A 759 28.97 -28.14 38.88
#